data_9fce54381e5244d70cd439e6ad1059ab
#
_entry.id   9fce54381e5244d70cd439e6ad1059ab
#
_cell.length_a   1.000
_cell.length_b   1.000
_cell.length_c   1.000
_cell.angle_alpha   90.00
_cell.angle_beta   90.00
_cell.angle_gamma   90.00
#
_symmetry.space_group_name_H-M   'P 1'
#
loop_
_entity.id
_entity.type
_entity.pdbx_description
1 polymer ?
#
loop_
_entity_poly.entity_id
_entity_poly.type
_entity_poly.pdbx_seq_one_letter_code
_entity_poly.pdbx_strand_id
1 'polypeptide(L)'
;MKKIELWNTLSRTFCIDILVVLHLLNNKMRDPAYLNGYYWLIHLGDIQLDKVMERGLAETHIHISAGVNFNIMWHDLMNMNQEGTKIKLQAFSNLVDDPHMEQSLRVCSMIRILLFKYLLTDRSEKFGEYLNAYFGLAQDIRDQKLVAELSHSLEWFLFRNAPLDECNYTKLNTFLLRDIHFDKEVHKTQPNEVIKAMSGLEDLHTTDENIFLFKVMEYIGSGANDPLFSKLFWQYLRIKNVVYQGVTQGNFMEGLDYFRHFFSRATSLTSNHLEHAIRNQIYNNNLSKLEIRVSPSSQDTIHKIKEDLSKNLVIFFQTYKKLLSDRTLPYESIPRIGIVYHLIKAQDDSFYEKCWYMDSERRSLQNENYFYGSLQKKYKETIRAVNELREKIPGLSKYIVGLDAASVENNTEPWVFAPIFREARDSQTSRIRLLGQLGRGEKINTMGFTYHVGEEFRHLLSGLRHIDEVIEHFNYHVGDRIGHGIALGIDVKSWCHENPVVVMPRIEYMENLLWLWGQAFMEKKHSLELDLLGIEREVMLQAEKIYHNIDGITMFNLWKAYQGRFQPFQTDDRFIRDVCISETNRTGRWRNEVAMADHQLCKQPANVTAIWNESKLIHANHCKCFLERMYEVIQITVSENEIVLLERLQIHLRNKLNEKGVVVEANPTSNLAISGIERLFHHPVMNLNTKGLVREEQEGSGLVISINSDDPAVFNTSISNELSYIFYLLQDKGYPRDSILEWIEKIREWGVMTSFIEDRKMDKKDLIAEIDEIMNQLK
;
A
#
# COMPACT_ATOMS: atom_id res chain seq x y z
N MET A 1 -24.39 -13.81 -4.03
CA MET A 1 -23.64 -13.13 -5.09
C MET A 1 -24.22 -11.77 -5.46
N LYS A 2 -25.44 -11.62 -6.00
CA LYS A 2 -26.02 -10.31 -6.38
C LYS A 2 -25.93 -9.20 -5.32
N LYS A 3 -26.04 -9.52 -4.02
CA LYS A 3 -25.92 -8.54 -2.95
C LYS A 3 -24.48 -8.01 -2.82
N ILE A 4 -23.48 -8.86 -2.95
CA ILE A 4 -22.06 -8.48 -2.85
C ILE A 4 -21.66 -7.66 -4.06
N GLU A 5 -22.03 -8.07 -5.26
CA GLU A 5 -21.77 -7.33 -6.50
C GLU A 5 -22.43 -5.95 -6.44
N LEU A 6 -23.68 -5.88 -5.97
CA LEU A 6 -24.38 -4.62 -5.78
C LEU A 6 -23.69 -3.74 -4.73
N TRP A 7 -23.28 -4.31 -3.59
CA TRP A 7 -22.56 -3.59 -2.56
C TRP A 7 -21.23 -3.04 -3.08
N ASN A 8 -20.41 -3.87 -3.73
CA ASN A 8 -19.15 -3.45 -4.34
C ASN A 8 -19.35 -2.32 -5.36
N THR A 9 -20.36 -2.44 -6.21
CA THR A 9 -20.66 -1.42 -7.22
C THR A 9 -21.10 -0.12 -6.55
N LEU A 10 -22.04 -0.18 -5.61
CA LEU A 10 -22.57 1.01 -4.95
C LEU A 10 -21.50 1.68 -4.08
N SER A 11 -20.80 0.91 -3.25
CA SER A 11 -19.81 1.44 -2.29
C SER A 11 -18.58 2.06 -2.96
N ARG A 12 -18.26 1.68 -4.18
CA ARG A 12 -17.17 2.26 -4.99
C ARG A 12 -17.63 3.37 -5.93
N THR A 13 -18.93 3.49 -6.18
CA THR A 13 -19.49 4.49 -7.08
C THR A 13 -20.03 5.71 -6.34
N PHE A 14 -20.59 5.51 -5.15
CA PHE A 14 -21.21 6.55 -4.34
C PHE A 14 -20.68 6.57 -2.91
N CYS A 15 -20.52 7.79 -2.37
CA CYS A 15 -20.34 7.96 -0.94
C CYS A 15 -21.52 7.38 -0.17
N ILE A 16 -21.29 6.41 0.68
CA ILE A 16 -22.31 5.69 1.45
C ILE A 16 -23.06 6.62 2.40
N ASP A 17 -22.40 7.64 2.94
CA ASP A 17 -22.98 8.63 3.84
C ASP A 17 -24.27 9.28 3.29
N ILE A 18 -24.33 9.55 1.96
CA ILE A 18 -25.53 10.08 1.32
C ILE A 18 -26.71 9.10 1.46
N LEU A 19 -26.45 7.81 1.28
CA LEU A 19 -27.46 6.77 1.40
C LEU A 19 -27.94 6.61 2.85
N VAL A 20 -27.01 6.70 3.80
CA VAL A 20 -27.32 6.67 5.25
C VAL A 20 -28.24 7.81 5.64
N VAL A 21 -27.87 9.03 5.26
CA VAL A 21 -28.68 10.22 5.57
C VAL A 21 -30.09 10.10 4.99
N LEU A 22 -30.22 9.66 3.73
CA LEU A 22 -31.53 9.45 3.10
C LEU A 22 -32.35 8.37 3.83
N HIS A 23 -31.71 7.27 4.24
CA HIS A 23 -32.37 6.21 5.00
C HIS A 23 -32.92 6.71 6.34
N LEU A 24 -32.12 7.46 7.09
CA LEU A 24 -32.52 8.03 8.38
C LEU A 24 -33.71 9.01 8.22
N LEU A 25 -33.62 9.89 7.25
CA LEU A 25 -34.70 10.86 6.99
C LEU A 25 -36.00 10.18 6.56
N ASN A 26 -35.93 9.17 5.69
CA ASN A 26 -37.11 8.39 5.29
C ASN A 26 -37.77 7.66 6.46
N ASN A 27 -36.97 7.20 7.42
CA ASN A 27 -37.49 6.57 8.64
C ASN A 27 -37.87 7.56 9.75
N LYS A 28 -37.91 8.87 9.41
CA LYS A 28 -38.24 9.95 10.35
C LYS A 28 -37.30 10.05 11.56
N MET A 29 -36.10 9.54 11.43
CA MET A 29 -35.05 9.67 12.44
C MET A 29 -34.37 11.01 12.25
N ARG A 30 -34.79 12.03 12.99
CA ARG A 30 -34.34 13.41 12.81
C ARG A 30 -33.22 13.85 13.74
N ASP A 31 -32.83 13.03 14.67
CA ASP A 31 -31.70 13.31 15.55
C ASP A 31 -30.37 12.94 14.88
N PRO A 32 -29.45 13.91 14.66
CA PRO A 32 -28.14 13.65 14.10
C PRO A 32 -27.31 12.61 14.88
N ALA A 33 -27.62 12.39 16.15
CA ALA A 33 -26.94 11.36 16.95
C ALA A 33 -27.09 9.94 16.36
N TYR A 34 -28.17 9.67 15.62
CA TYR A 34 -28.33 8.41 14.89
C TYR A 34 -27.31 8.20 13.78
N LEU A 35 -26.73 9.28 13.21
CA LEU A 35 -25.69 9.16 12.18
C LEU A 35 -24.50 8.33 12.69
N ASN A 36 -24.08 8.54 13.92
CA ASN A 36 -22.97 7.79 14.51
C ASN A 36 -23.24 6.31 14.60
N GLY A 37 -24.42 5.94 15.11
CA GLY A 37 -24.80 4.54 15.26
C GLY A 37 -24.98 3.83 13.92
N TYR A 38 -25.69 4.47 12.97
CA TYR A 38 -26.02 3.85 11.70
C TYR A 38 -24.85 3.76 10.72
N TYR A 39 -23.96 4.74 10.68
CA TYR A 39 -22.81 4.74 9.79
C TYR A 39 -21.93 3.50 10.01
N TRP A 40 -21.70 3.14 11.27
CA TRP A 40 -20.90 2.00 11.65
C TRP A 40 -21.64 0.66 11.52
N LEU A 41 -22.96 0.68 11.45
CA LEU A 41 -23.80 -0.50 11.25
C LEU A 41 -23.99 -0.85 9.77
N ILE A 42 -23.62 0.04 8.83
CA ILE A 42 -23.72 -0.23 7.41
C ILE A 42 -22.48 -0.97 6.93
N HIS A 43 -22.52 -2.27 7.04
CA HIS A 43 -21.51 -3.18 6.56
C HIS A 43 -22.17 -4.44 5.99
N LEU A 44 -21.40 -5.23 5.28
CA LEU A 44 -21.84 -6.57 4.86
C LEU A 44 -21.86 -7.48 6.08
N GLY A 45 -22.88 -7.39 6.90
CA GLY A 45 -22.98 -8.13 8.13
C GLY A 45 -23.79 -9.41 8.03
N ASP A 46 -23.50 -10.33 8.95
CA ASP A 46 -24.28 -11.49 9.28
C ASP A 46 -24.16 -11.75 10.78
N ILE A 47 -25.29 -11.92 11.47
CA ILE A 47 -25.32 -12.02 12.95
C ILE A 47 -24.37 -13.09 13.51
N GLN A 48 -24.20 -14.23 12.86
CA GLN A 48 -23.30 -15.28 13.35
C GLN A 48 -21.86 -14.97 13.00
N LEU A 49 -21.59 -14.39 11.83
CA LEU A 49 -20.28 -13.91 11.44
C LEU A 49 -19.82 -12.77 12.35
N ASP A 50 -20.73 -11.83 12.68
CA ASP A 50 -20.41 -10.72 13.58
C ASP A 50 -19.96 -11.22 14.95
N LYS A 51 -20.60 -12.29 15.49
CA LYS A 51 -20.17 -12.94 16.72
C LYS A 51 -18.77 -13.58 16.64
N VAL A 52 -18.38 -14.06 15.47
CA VAL A 52 -17.00 -14.53 15.23
C VAL A 52 -16.03 -13.35 15.29
N MET A 53 -16.36 -12.25 14.62
CA MET A 53 -15.53 -11.05 14.58
C MET A 53 -15.45 -10.31 15.93
N GLU A 54 -16.49 -10.38 16.76
CA GLU A 54 -16.50 -9.82 18.13
C GLU A 54 -15.42 -10.41 19.06
N ARG A 55 -14.84 -11.57 18.71
CA ARG A 55 -13.74 -12.19 19.47
C ARG A 55 -12.39 -11.51 19.26
N GLY A 56 -12.34 -10.49 18.43
CA GLY A 56 -11.16 -9.70 18.11
C GLY A 56 -10.46 -10.15 16.84
N LEU A 57 -10.13 -9.19 16.00
CA LEU A 57 -9.45 -9.34 14.71
C LEU A 57 -8.01 -8.85 14.81
N ALA A 58 -7.15 -9.29 13.89
CA ALA A 58 -5.84 -8.70 13.68
C ALA A 58 -5.72 -8.23 12.24
N GLU A 59 -5.50 -6.93 12.05
CA GLU A 59 -5.14 -6.35 10.77
C GLU A 59 -3.61 -6.37 10.66
N THR A 60 -3.08 -7.25 9.82
CA THR A 60 -1.63 -7.48 9.70
C THR A 60 -1.04 -6.92 8.40
N HIS A 61 -1.89 -6.36 7.52
CA HIS A 61 -1.46 -5.81 6.25
C HIS A 61 -2.28 -4.58 5.88
N ILE A 62 -1.95 -3.43 6.50
CA ILE A 62 -2.57 -2.15 6.16
C ILE A 62 -1.52 -1.08 5.90
N HIS A 63 -1.60 -0.41 4.76
CA HIS A 63 -0.87 0.83 4.49
C HIS A 63 -1.61 1.99 5.13
N ILE A 64 -1.18 2.38 6.32
CA ILE A 64 -1.92 3.32 7.18
C ILE A 64 -2.16 4.69 6.54
N SER A 65 -1.32 5.11 5.61
CA SER A 65 -1.51 6.35 4.84
C SER A 65 -2.80 6.35 4.00
N ALA A 66 -3.29 5.17 3.59
CA ALA A 66 -4.56 4.97 2.92
C ALA A 66 -5.66 4.44 3.86
N GLY A 67 -5.45 4.49 5.17
CA GLY A 67 -6.40 4.03 6.19
C GLY A 67 -7.49 5.06 6.56
N VAL A 68 -7.45 6.24 6.00
CA VAL A 68 -8.35 7.36 6.35
C VAL A 68 -9.69 7.23 5.63
N ASN A 69 -10.77 7.61 6.32
CA ASN A 69 -12.10 7.68 5.71
C ASN A 69 -12.19 8.84 4.70
N PHE A 70 -12.90 8.63 3.60
CA PHE A 70 -13.09 9.67 2.57
C PHE A 70 -13.69 10.96 3.12
N ASN A 71 -14.60 10.91 4.09
CA ASN A 71 -15.18 12.12 4.65
C ASN A 71 -14.15 13.03 5.32
N ILE A 72 -13.09 12.46 5.90
CA ILE A 72 -11.98 13.24 6.45
C ILE A 72 -11.17 13.91 5.34
N MET A 73 -10.92 13.20 4.24
CA MET A 73 -10.27 13.77 3.06
C MET A 73 -11.10 14.91 2.47
N TRP A 74 -12.42 14.69 2.33
CA TRP A 74 -13.33 15.71 1.84
C TRP A 74 -13.40 16.93 2.75
N HIS A 75 -13.38 16.71 4.05
CA HIS A 75 -13.30 17.77 5.04
C HIS A 75 -12.06 18.65 4.85
N ASP A 76 -10.90 18.06 4.63
CA ASP A 76 -9.66 18.81 4.38
C ASP A 76 -9.74 19.60 3.07
N LEU A 77 -10.30 19.02 2.03
CA LEU A 77 -10.57 19.74 0.78
C LEU A 77 -11.49 20.94 1.00
N MET A 78 -12.51 20.81 1.84
CA MET A 78 -13.41 21.93 2.14
C MET A 78 -12.75 23.04 2.98
N ASN A 79 -11.58 22.78 3.55
CA ASN A 79 -10.78 23.77 4.27
C ASN A 79 -9.64 24.38 3.42
N MET A 80 -9.55 24.02 2.14
CA MET A 80 -8.46 24.45 1.25
C MET A 80 -8.34 25.96 1.05
N ASN A 81 -9.41 26.72 1.30
CA ASN A 81 -9.41 28.17 1.18
C ASN A 81 -8.90 28.90 2.44
N GLN A 82 -8.46 28.17 3.47
CA GLN A 82 -7.86 28.76 4.66
C GLN A 82 -6.42 29.21 4.40
N GLU A 83 -6.01 30.27 5.12
CA GLU A 83 -4.64 30.75 5.08
C GLU A 83 -3.66 29.68 5.62
N GLY A 84 -2.58 29.41 4.89
CA GLY A 84 -1.57 28.42 5.28
C GLY A 84 -1.88 26.95 4.91
N THR A 85 -3.05 26.66 4.37
CA THR A 85 -3.39 25.30 3.93
C THR A 85 -2.61 24.93 2.66
N LYS A 86 -1.87 23.82 2.70
CA LYS A 86 -1.12 23.27 1.55
C LYS A 86 -1.71 21.93 1.18
N ILE A 87 -2.66 21.92 0.25
CA ILE A 87 -3.18 20.68 -0.35
C ILE A 87 -2.55 20.51 -1.73
N LYS A 88 -1.99 19.34 -2.00
CA LYS A 88 -1.39 19.02 -3.30
C LYS A 88 -2.50 18.59 -4.29
N LEU A 89 -3.20 19.54 -4.87
CA LEU A 89 -4.27 19.26 -5.83
C LEU A 89 -3.77 18.81 -7.20
N GLN A 90 -2.49 18.94 -7.49
CA GLN A 90 -1.92 18.60 -8.79
C GLN A 90 -2.12 17.14 -9.19
N ALA A 91 -2.22 16.23 -8.21
CA ALA A 91 -2.57 14.84 -8.45
C ALA A 91 -4.02 14.63 -8.91
N PHE A 92 -4.91 15.60 -8.64
CA PHE A 92 -6.32 15.54 -9.02
C PHE A 92 -6.63 16.12 -10.39
N SER A 93 -5.93 17.18 -10.82
CA SER A 93 -6.18 17.82 -12.10
C SER A 93 -5.98 16.91 -13.30
N ASN A 94 -5.13 15.90 -13.16
CA ASN A 94 -4.86 14.93 -14.23
C ASN A 94 -5.86 13.76 -14.30
N LEU A 95 -6.84 13.70 -13.37
CA LEU A 95 -7.69 12.53 -13.19
C LEU A 95 -9.06 12.63 -13.74
N VAL A 96 -9.57 13.80 -13.61
CA VAL A 96 -10.85 14.17 -14.18
C VAL A 96 -10.45 15.05 -15.35
N ASP A 97 -10.91 14.75 -16.55
CA ASP A 97 -10.78 15.62 -17.74
C ASP A 97 -11.47 17.00 -17.51
N ASP A 98 -11.41 17.49 -16.29
CA ASP A 98 -11.91 18.80 -15.90
C ASP A 98 -10.73 19.68 -15.45
N PRO A 99 -10.22 20.55 -16.36
CA PRO A 99 -9.16 21.50 -16.04
C PRO A 99 -9.57 22.50 -14.94
N HIS A 100 -10.86 22.53 -14.58
CA HIS A 100 -11.42 23.44 -13.58
C HIS A 100 -11.75 22.77 -12.25
N MET A 101 -11.24 21.56 -12.01
CA MET A 101 -11.53 20.82 -10.77
C MET A 101 -11.10 21.60 -9.52
N GLU A 102 -9.93 22.23 -9.54
CA GLU A 102 -9.46 23.03 -8.42
C GLU A 102 -10.42 24.17 -8.09
N GLN A 103 -10.85 24.94 -9.12
CA GLN A 103 -11.82 26.02 -8.95
C GLN A 103 -13.15 25.48 -8.42
N SER A 104 -13.60 24.33 -8.94
CA SER A 104 -14.83 23.67 -8.48
C SER A 104 -14.77 23.32 -6.99
N LEU A 105 -13.66 22.79 -6.52
CA LEU A 105 -13.46 22.47 -5.10
C LEU A 105 -13.43 23.73 -4.22
N ARG A 106 -12.74 24.78 -4.67
CA ARG A 106 -12.72 26.07 -3.96
C ARG A 106 -14.11 26.69 -3.84
N VAL A 107 -14.92 26.62 -4.90
CA VAL A 107 -16.31 27.10 -4.88
C VAL A 107 -17.19 26.18 -4.02
N CYS A 108 -16.98 24.84 -4.05
CA CYS A 108 -17.68 23.92 -3.13
C CYS A 108 -17.49 24.29 -1.67
N SER A 109 -16.26 24.63 -1.27
CA SER A 109 -15.96 25.10 0.09
C SER A 109 -16.77 26.33 0.47
N MET A 110 -16.89 27.32 -0.42
CA MET A 110 -17.71 28.52 -0.19
C MET A 110 -19.22 28.22 -0.15
N ILE A 111 -19.70 27.38 -1.06
CA ILE A 111 -21.11 26.94 -1.08
C ILE A 111 -21.48 26.27 0.23
N ARG A 112 -20.64 25.39 0.73
CA ARG A 112 -20.82 24.71 2.03
C ARG A 112 -21.06 25.73 3.14
N ILE A 113 -20.26 26.79 3.21
CA ILE A 113 -20.41 27.85 4.22
C ILE A 113 -21.72 28.62 4.00
N LEU A 114 -22.06 28.99 2.77
CA LEU A 114 -23.28 29.75 2.46
C LEU A 114 -24.56 28.99 2.78
N LEU A 115 -24.66 27.73 2.33
CA LEU A 115 -25.81 26.87 2.63
C LEU A 115 -25.94 26.67 4.15
N PHE A 116 -24.83 26.51 4.83
CA PHE A 116 -24.80 26.42 6.28
C PHE A 116 -25.31 27.68 6.97
N LYS A 117 -24.81 28.87 6.59
CA LYS A 117 -25.28 30.17 7.16
C LYS A 117 -26.79 30.31 7.01
N TYR A 118 -27.31 29.98 5.83
CA TYR A 118 -28.73 30.02 5.60
C TYR A 118 -29.52 29.09 6.52
N LEU A 119 -29.02 27.88 6.76
CA LEU A 119 -29.70 26.93 7.65
C LEU A 119 -29.71 27.37 9.11
N LEU A 120 -28.85 28.32 9.51
CA LEU A 120 -28.83 28.93 10.85
C LEU A 120 -29.89 30.07 11.00
N THR A 121 -30.42 30.57 9.89
CA THR A 121 -31.51 31.60 9.94
C THR A 121 -32.84 30.96 10.28
N ASP A 122 -33.84 31.78 10.54
CA ASP A 122 -35.23 31.36 10.73
C ASP A 122 -35.86 30.76 9.46
N ARG A 123 -35.19 30.93 8.30
CA ARG A 123 -35.62 30.44 6.98
C ARG A 123 -36.98 30.99 6.56
N SER A 124 -37.29 32.20 6.97
CA SER A 124 -38.51 32.90 6.59
C SER A 124 -38.54 33.30 5.11
N GLU A 125 -37.35 33.47 4.51
CA GLU A 125 -37.17 33.81 3.09
C GLU A 125 -36.54 32.66 2.33
N LYS A 126 -36.68 32.62 1.00
CA LYS A 126 -35.97 31.66 0.16
C LYS A 126 -34.49 32.01 0.09
N PHE A 127 -33.66 31.01 -0.20
CA PHE A 127 -32.22 31.16 -0.23
C PHE A 127 -31.73 32.27 -1.18
N GLY A 128 -32.40 32.45 -2.33
CA GLY A 128 -32.06 33.52 -3.27
C GLY A 128 -32.32 34.94 -2.68
N GLU A 129 -33.40 35.13 -1.92
CA GLU A 129 -33.73 36.36 -1.22
C GLU A 129 -32.71 36.60 -0.09
N TYR A 130 -32.37 35.57 0.68
CA TYR A 130 -31.33 35.60 1.67
C TYR A 130 -29.96 36.01 1.09
N LEU A 131 -29.54 35.45 -0.06
CA LEU A 131 -28.30 35.84 -0.72
C LEU A 131 -28.33 37.31 -1.15
N ASN A 132 -29.42 37.78 -1.72
CA ASN A 132 -29.55 39.18 -2.13
C ASN A 132 -29.47 40.13 -0.92
N ALA A 133 -30.12 39.78 0.19
CA ALA A 133 -30.03 40.54 1.43
C ALA A 133 -28.61 40.51 2.00
N TYR A 134 -27.96 39.32 2.02
CA TYR A 134 -26.59 39.16 2.47
C TYR A 134 -25.59 39.97 1.61
N PHE A 135 -25.74 39.98 0.31
CA PHE A 135 -24.94 40.79 -0.60
C PHE A 135 -25.19 42.29 -0.46
N GLY A 136 -26.40 42.68 -0.13
CA GLY A 136 -26.78 44.07 0.12
C GLY A 136 -26.19 44.67 1.41
N LEU A 137 -25.72 43.85 2.32
CA LEU A 137 -25.04 44.29 3.55
C LEU A 137 -23.59 44.78 3.32
N ALA A 138 -23.02 44.57 2.14
CA ALA A 138 -21.67 45.01 1.80
C ALA A 138 -21.62 46.55 1.62
N GLN A 139 -21.27 47.29 2.66
CA GLN A 139 -21.22 48.74 2.65
C GLN A 139 -19.85 49.29 2.17
N ASP A 140 -18.78 48.54 2.30
CA ASP A 140 -17.41 48.91 1.89
C ASP A 140 -17.17 48.51 0.42
N ILE A 141 -16.42 49.33 -0.32
CA ILE A 141 -15.98 49.05 -1.72
C ILE A 141 -15.22 47.73 -1.82
N ARG A 142 -14.42 47.38 -0.78
CA ARG A 142 -13.68 46.11 -0.75
C ARG A 142 -14.62 44.90 -0.63
N ASP A 143 -15.61 45.00 0.22
CA ASP A 143 -16.61 43.93 0.42
C ASP A 143 -17.55 43.84 -0.80
N GLN A 144 -17.88 44.96 -1.47
CA GLN A 144 -18.61 44.93 -2.74
C GLN A 144 -17.86 44.17 -3.85
N LYS A 145 -16.53 44.32 -3.91
CA LYS A 145 -15.71 43.56 -4.85
C LYS A 145 -15.74 42.07 -4.52
N LEU A 146 -15.58 41.69 -3.24
CA LEU A 146 -15.67 40.28 -2.81
C LEU A 146 -17.05 39.67 -3.09
N VAL A 147 -18.13 40.44 -2.89
CA VAL A 147 -19.50 40.02 -3.24
C VAL A 147 -19.66 39.77 -4.73
N ALA A 148 -19.09 40.63 -5.58
CA ALA A 148 -19.09 40.45 -7.03
C ALA A 148 -18.30 39.19 -7.45
N GLU A 149 -17.13 39.00 -6.90
CA GLU A 149 -16.31 37.79 -7.11
C GLU A 149 -17.06 36.52 -6.66
N LEU A 150 -17.72 36.54 -5.52
CA LEU A 150 -18.52 35.44 -4.99
C LEU A 150 -19.71 35.13 -5.89
N SER A 151 -20.49 36.17 -6.28
CA SER A 151 -21.63 36.02 -7.17
C SER A 151 -21.25 35.42 -8.51
N HIS A 152 -20.14 35.90 -9.11
CA HIS A 152 -19.61 35.37 -10.35
C HIS A 152 -19.14 33.90 -10.19
N SER A 153 -18.51 33.57 -9.06
CA SER A 153 -18.10 32.20 -8.77
C SER A 153 -19.28 31.24 -8.65
N LEU A 154 -20.37 31.66 -8.01
CA LEU A 154 -21.59 30.86 -7.89
C LEU A 154 -22.30 30.68 -9.24
N GLU A 155 -22.35 31.73 -10.05
CA GLU A 155 -22.92 31.67 -11.39
C GLU A 155 -22.11 30.74 -12.30
N TRP A 156 -20.80 30.88 -12.29
CA TRP A 156 -19.91 29.99 -13.01
C TRP A 156 -20.10 28.54 -12.57
N PHE A 157 -20.20 28.29 -11.27
CA PHE A 157 -20.34 26.92 -10.74
C PHE A 157 -21.65 26.26 -11.22
N LEU A 158 -22.71 27.02 -11.35
CA LEU A 158 -24.01 26.53 -11.82
C LEU A 158 -24.08 26.34 -13.34
N PHE A 159 -23.48 27.22 -14.10
CA PHE A 159 -23.74 27.30 -15.54
C PHE A 159 -22.53 27.04 -16.42
N ARG A 160 -21.30 27.07 -15.87
CA ARG A 160 -20.03 26.88 -16.62
C ARG A 160 -19.93 27.73 -17.89
N ASN A 161 -20.54 28.93 -17.88
CA ASN A 161 -20.76 29.77 -19.07
C ASN A 161 -19.57 30.68 -19.43
N ALA A 162 -18.53 30.79 -18.56
CA ALA A 162 -17.33 31.58 -18.84
C ALA A 162 -16.14 31.01 -18.02
N PRO A 163 -14.88 31.29 -18.39
CA PRO A 163 -13.73 31.01 -17.52
C PRO A 163 -13.88 31.82 -16.23
N LEU A 164 -13.48 31.21 -15.09
CA LEU A 164 -13.46 31.93 -13.84
C LEU A 164 -12.22 32.83 -13.82
N ASP A 165 -12.40 34.14 -13.58
CA ASP A 165 -11.26 35.04 -13.34
C ASP A 165 -10.51 34.65 -12.04
N GLU A 166 -9.26 35.05 -11.91
CA GLU A 166 -8.47 34.81 -10.69
C GLU A 166 -9.14 35.46 -9.47
N CYS A 167 -9.82 34.64 -8.68
CA CYS A 167 -10.44 35.05 -7.42
C CYS A 167 -9.51 34.82 -6.23
N ASN A 168 -9.53 35.73 -5.27
CA ASN A 168 -8.85 35.51 -4.01
C ASN A 168 -9.71 34.68 -3.04
N TYR A 169 -9.73 33.38 -3.22
CA TYR A 169 -10.55 32.47 -2.43
C TYR A 169 -10.31 32.53 -0.92
N THR A 170 -9.09 32.83 -0.49
CA THR A 170 -8.78 32.98 0.94
C THR A 170 -9.48 34.21 1.53
N LYS A 171 -9.48 35.34 0.81
CA LYS A 171 -10.23 36.54 1.24
C LYS A 171 -11.72 36.32 1.22
N LEU A 172 -12.24 35.62 0.20
CA LEU A 172 -13.66 35.27 0.13
C LEU A 172 -14.08 34.38 1.29
N ASN A 173 -13.26 33.38 1.61
CA ASN A 173 -13.50 32.51 2.76
C ASN A 173 -13.54 33.30 4.08
N THR A 174 -12.58 34.18 4.29
CA THR A 174 -12.52 35.04 5.47
C THR A 174 -13.75 35.98 5.52
N PHE A 175 -14.17 36.54 4.39
CA PHE A 175 -15.38 37.38 4.30
C PHE A 175 -16.61 36.57 4.70
N LEU A 176 -16.80 35.36 4.18
CA LEU A 176 -17.94 34.50 4.48
C LEU A 176 -18.03 34.09 5.96
N LEU A 177 -16.89 34.03 6.65
CA LEU A 177 -16.81 33.62 8.06
C LEU A 177 -16.97 34.79 9.05
N ARG A 178 -16.90 36.07 8.60
CA ARG A 178 -16.92 37.25 9.51
C ARG A 178 -18.18 37.36 10.38
N ASP A 179 -19.34 37.03 9.84
CA ASP A 179 -20.64 37.27 10.50
C ASP A 179 -21.13 36.05 11.28
N ILE A 180 -20.35 35.01 11.37
CA ILE A 180 -20.68 33.87 12.19
C ILE A 180 -20.24 34.23 13.61
N HIS A 181 -21.19 34.54 14.48
CA HIS A 181 -20.95 34.84 15.89
C HIS A 181 -20.55 33.56 16.61
N PHE A 182 -19.24 33.35 16.73
CA PHE A 182 -18.68 32.40 17.64
C PHE A 182 -18.45 33.04 19.01
N ASP A 183 -18.59 32.27 20.07
CA ASP A 183 -18.16 32.70 21.38
C ASP A 183 -16.68 33.16 21.35
N LYS A 184 -16.31 34.19 22.07
CA LYS A 184 -15.03 34.93 21.95
C LYS A 184 -13.77 34.07 22.13
N GLU A 185 -13.88 32.87 22.70
CA GLU A 185 -12.76 31.92 22.82
C GLU A 185 -12.52 31.11 21.55
N VAL A 186 -13.45 31.08 20.61
CA VAL A 186 -13.45 30.25 19.39
C VAL A 186 -12.82 30.97 18.18
N HIS A 187 -12.39 32.23 18.31
CA HIS A 187 -11.85 33.04 17.19
C HIS A 187 -10.53 32.54 16.55
N LYS A 188 -9.97 31.44 17.03
CA LYS A 188 -8.80 30.78 16.40
C LYS A 188 -9.17 29.48 15.68
N THR A 189 -10.45 29.20 15.55
CA THR A 189 -10.95 27.89 15.16
C THR A 189 -11.23 27.76 13.67
N GLN A 190 -11.07 26.55 13.20
CA GLN A 190 -11.21 26.17 11.80
C GLN A 190 -12.70 26.16 11.36
N PRO A 191 -13.06 26.37 10.07
CA PRO A 191 -14.45 26.39 9.56
C PRO A 191 -15.31 25.20 9.94
N ASN A 192 -14.71 24.09 10.32
CA ASN A 192 -15.44 22.91 10.77
C ASN A 192 -16.09 23.05 12.13
N GLU A 193 -15.58 23.93 12.98
CA GLU A 193 -16.23 24.24 14.23
C GLU A 193 -17.51 25.02 14.02
N VAL A 194 -17.67 25.60 12.82
CA VAL A 194 -18.94 26.17 12.37
C VAL A 194 -20.01 25.07 12.33
N ILE A 195 -19.68 23.90 11.79
CA ILE A 195 -20.62 22.78 11.70
C ILE A 195 -20.83 22.12 13.07
N LYS A 196 -19.81 22.07 13.92
CA LYS A 196 -19.94 21.61 15.31
C LYS A 196 -20.88 22.52 16.11
N ALA A 197 -20.70 23.83 15.99
CA ALA A 197 -21.61 24.80 16.61
C ALA A 197 -23.05 24.65 16.15
N MET A 198 -23.28 24.24 14.89
CA MET A 198 -24.60 23.97 14.33
C MET A 198 -25.27 22.74 14.94
N SER A 199 -24.47 21.70 15.22
CA SER A 199 -25.02 20.42 15.68
C SER A 199 -25.46 20.44 17.14
N GLY A 200 -24.88 21.32 17.95
CA GLY A 200 -25.05 21.30 19.42
C GLY A 200 -24.54 20.03 20.09
N LEU A 201 -23.73 19.26 19.41
CA LEU A 201 -23.21 17.96 19.86
C LEU A 201 -21.68 18.07 19.97
N GLU A 202 -21.18 18.16 21.19
CA GLU A 202 -19.74 18.35 21.49
C GLU A 202 -18.88 17.09 21.21
N ASP A 203 -19.47 15.90 21.11
CA ASP A 203 -18.78 14.61 21.11
C ASP A 203 -19.10 13.69 19.92
N LEU A 204 -19.36 14.24 18.73
CA LEU A 204 -19.62 13.39 17.56
C LEU A 204 -18.33 12.86 16.95
N HIS A 205 -18.19 11.55 16.90
CA HIS A 205 -17.11 10.82 16.19
C HIS A 205 -17.32 10.76 14.68
N THR A 206 -18.47 11.18 14.15
CA THR A 206 -18.69 11.39 12.73
C THR A 206 -18.10 12.73 12.30
N THR A 207 -17.62 12.76 11.05
CA THR A 207 -17.19 14.04 10.46
C THR A 207 -18.36 14.99 10.38
N ASP A 208 -18.08 16.27 10.59
CA ASP A 208 -19.06 17.36 10.50
C ASP A 208 -19.81 17.39 9.15
N GLU A 209 -19.23 16.76 8.15
CA GLU A 209 -19.81 16.59 6.82
C GLU A 209 -21.13 15.81 6.84
N ASN A 210 -21.23 14.75 7.62
CA ASN A 210 -22.46 13.95 7.72
C ASN A 210 -23.61 14.76 8.33
N ILE A 211 -23.30 15.62 9.30
CA ILE A 211 -24.28 16.51 9.92
C ILE A 211 -24.72 17.57 8.91
N PHE A 212 -23.78 18.15 8.17
CA PHE A 212 -24.09 19.09 7.11
C PHE A 212 -25.04 18.47 6.07
N LEU A 213 -24.71 17.29 5.56
CA LEU A 213 -25.56 16.55 4.62
C LEU A 213 -26.97 16.30 5.20
N PHE A 214 -27.01 15.84 6.46
CA PHE A 214 -28.29 15.57 7.13
C PHE A 214 -29.17 16.83 7.21
N LYS A 215 -28.66 17.96 7.68
CA LYS A 215 -29.40 19.21 7.82
C LYS A 215 -29.84 19.77 6.49
N VAL A 216 -28.99 19.72 5.47
CA VAL A 216 -29.36 20.17 4.12
C VAL A 216 -30.44 19.29 3.51
N MET A 217 -30.33 17.97 3.60
CA MET A 217 -31.32 17.04 3.07
C MET A 217 -32.64 17.10 3.85
N GLU A 218 -32.60 17.32 5.16
CA GLU A 218 -33.78 17.57 5.98
C GLU A 218 -34.53 18.81 5.49
N TYR A 219 -33.80 19.90 5.20
CA TYR A 219 -34.39 21.12 4.64
C TYR A 219 -35.03 20.87 3.29
N ILE A 220 -34.34 20.24 2.35
CA ILE A 220 -34.91 19.94 1.02
C ILE A 220 -36.11 19.00 1.16
N GLY A 221 -36.07 18.00 2.03
CA GLY A 221 -37.15 17.05 2.27
C GLY A 221 -38.35 17.64 3.03
N SER A 222 -38.22 18.81 3.65
CA SER A 222 -39.31 19.49 4.34
C SER A 222 -40.35 20.11 3.39
N GLY A 223 -40.11 20.06 2.09
CA GLY A 223 -41.01 20.66 1.07
C GLY A 223 -40.78 22.16 0.84
N ALA A 224 -39.64 22.68 1.26
CA ALA A 224 -39.31 24.13 1.17
C ALA A 224 -39.30 24.69 -0.27
N ASN A 225 -39.28 23.84 -1.29
CA ASN A 225 -39.27 24.18 -2.72
C ASN A 225 -38.35 25.38 -3.05
N ASP A 226 -37.07 25.24 -2.73
CA ASP A 226 -36.03 26.23 -2.98
C ASP A 226 -35.08 25.74 -4.11
N PRO A 227 -35.34 26.14 -5.36
CA PRO A 227 -34.62 25.63 -6.51
C PRO A 227 -33.13 26.01 -6.52
N LEU A 228 -32.77 27.23 -6.05
CA LEU A 228 -31.38 27.70 -6.05
C LEU A 228 -30.57 26.94 -5.00
N PHE A 229 -31.09 26.80 -3.79
CA PHE A 229 -30.50 26.00 -2.73
C PHE A 229 -30.24 24.55 -3.19
N SER A 230 -31.28 23.94 -3.74
CA SER A 230 -31.23 22.56 -4.21
C SER A 230 -30.23 22.37 -5.36
N LYS A 231 -30.14 23.31 -6.32
CA LYS A 231 -29.18 23.23 -7.43
C LYS A 231 -27.74 23.36 -6.97
N LEU A 232 -27.44 24.28 -6.05
CA LEU A 232 -26.08 24.44 -5.51
C LEU A 232 -25.68 23.23 -4.71
N PHE A 233 -26.57 22.68 -3.89
CA PHE A 233 -26.27 21.46 -3.15
C PHE A 233 -26.12 20.25 -4.07
N TRP A 234 -26.91 20.12 -5.11
CA TRP A 234 -26.77 19.06 -6.11
C TRP A 234 -25.39 19.10 -6.80
N GLN A 235 -24.93 20.28 -7.19
CA GLN A 235 -23.60 20.45 -7.78
C GLN A 235 -22.50 20.13 -6.76
N TYR A 236 -22.66 20.54 -5.51
CA TYR A 236 -21.75 20.18 -4.42
C TYR A 236 -21.64 18.66 -4.28
N LEU A 237 -22.76 17.93 -4.22
CA LEU A 237 -22.77 16.46 -4.15
C LEU A 237 -22.13 15.81 -5.38
N ARG A 238 -22.38 16.38 -6.56
CA ARG A 238 -21.78 15.87 -7.80
C ARG A 238 -20.26 15.97 -7.76
N ILE A 239 -19.72 17.12 -7.36
CA ILE A 239 -18.26 17.29 -7.25
C ILE A 239 -17.70 16.39 -6.15
N LYS A 240 -18.35 16.29 -5.00
CA LYS A 240 -17.96 15.36 -3.93
C LYS A 240 -17.86 13.92 -4.46
N ASN A 241 -18.85 13.49 -5.21
CA ASN A 241 -18.86 12.13 -5.75
C ASN A 241 -17.81 11.91 -6.84
N VAL A 242 -17.52 12.90 -7.69
CA VAL A 242 -16.42 12.84 -8.67
C VAL A 242 -15.07 12.69 -7.96
N VAL A 243 -14.84 13.43 -6.89
CA VAL A 243 -13.62 13.30 -6.09
C VAL A 243 -13.55 11.92 -5.42
N TYR A 244 -14.67 11.45 -4.89
CA TYR A 244 -14.76 10.11 -4.30
C TYR A 244 -14.34 9.02 -5.30
N GLN A 245 -14.90 9.04 -6.51
CA GLN A 245 -14.54 8.12 -7.58
C GLN A 245 -13.07 8.26 -8.03
N GLY A 246 -12.52 9.47 -7.88
CA GLY A 246 -11.12 9.75 -8.15
C GLY A 246 -10.15 9.22 -7.08
N VAL A 247 -10.62 8.96 -5.86
CA VAL A 247 -9.84 8.38 -4.76
C VAL A 247 -10.03 6.87 -4.68
N THR A 248 -11.25 6.41 -4.95
CA THR A 248 -11.60 4.98 -4.85
C THR A 248 -11.45 4.30 -6.21
N GLN A 249 -10.65 3.24 -6.27
CA GLN A 249 -10.46 2.46 -7.49
C GLN A 249 -11.76 1.72 -7.85
N GLY A 250 -12.34 2.07 -8.98
CA GLY A 250 -13.56 1.45 -9.49
C GLY A 250 -13.32 0.07 -10.11
N ASN A 251 -14.41 -0.70 -10.29
CA ASN A 251 -14.36 -2.07 -10.82
C ASN A 251 -13.93 -2.20 -12.30
N PHE A 252 -13.78 -1.08 -13.01
CA PHE A 252 -13.42 -1.06 -14.43
C PHE A 252 -11.96 -0.64 -14.68
N MET A 253 -11.20 -0.40 -13.61
CA MET A 253 -9.80 -0.01 -13.67
C MET A 253 -8.98 -1.02 -12.87
N GLU A 254 -8.25 -1.86 -13.56
CA GLU A 254 -7.45 -2.92 -12.99
C GLU A 254 -5.97 -2.68 -13.22
N GLY A 255 -5.12 -3.20 -12.33
CA GLY A 255 -3.67 -3.15 -12.43
C GLY A 255 -3.00 -2.15 -11.50
N LEU A 256 -1.74 -2.45 -11.20
CA LEU A 256 -0.94 -1.73 -10.22
C LEU A 256 -0.59 -0.30 -10.66
N ASP A 257 -0.49 -0.03 -11.96
CA ASP A 257 -0.26 1.33 -12.47
C ASP A 257 -1.44 2.25 -12.17
N TYR A 258 -2.68 1.78 -12.32
CA TYR A 258 -3.86 2.53 -11.94
C TYR A 258 -3.95 2.68 -10.42
N PHE A 259 -3.70 1.61 -9.66
CA PHE A 259 -3.64 1.65 -8.20
C PHE A 259 -2.71 2.76 -7.69
N ARG A 260 -1.50 2.90 -8.23
CA ARG A 260 -0.55 3.96 -7.85
C ARG A 260 -1.15 5.37 -7.99
N HIS A 261 -1.97 5.60 -9.00
CA HIS A 261 -2.67 6.86 -9.16
C HIS A 261 -3.69 7.08 -8.05
N PHE A 262 -4.54 6.11 -7.75
CA PHE A 262 -5.52 6.21 -6.66
C PHE A 262 -4.84 6.37 -5.31
N PHE A 263 -3.82 5.58 -5.02
CA PHE A 263 -3.04 5.68 -3.80
C PHE A 263 -2.40 7.07 -3.63
N SER A 264 -1.74 7.59 -4.66
CA SER A 264 -1.12 8.91 -4.60
C SER A 264 -2.13 10.04 -4.36
N ARG A 265 -3.35 9.89 -4.86
CA ARG A 265 -4.45 10.83 -4.63
C ARG A 265 -5.00 10.73 -3.23
N ALA A 266 -5.30 9.54 -2.76
CA ALA A 266 -5.75 9.29 -1.39
C ALA A 266 -4.77 9.86 -0.37
N THR A 267 -3.47 9.63 -0.57
CA THR A 267 -2.43 10.10 0.34
C THR A 267 -2.10 11.58 0.21
N SER A 268 -2.32 12.21 -0.95
CA SER A 268 -2.07 13.64 -1.16
C SER A 268 -3.11 14.55 -0.52
N LEU A 269 -4.33 14.06 -0.34
CA LEU A 269 -5.44 14.81 0.27
C LEU A 269 -5.36 14.85 1.80
N THR A 270 -4.52 14.04 2.39
CA THR A 270 -4.43 13.92 3.83
C THR A 270 -3.21 14.66 4.36
N SER A 271 -3.42 15.60 5.27
CA SER A 271 -2.38 16.27 6.02
C SER A 271 -2.35 15.73 7.45
N ASN A 272 -1.42 14.85 7.77
CA ASN A 272 -1.13 14.41 9.14
C ASN A 272 -2.25 13.62 9.86
N HIS A 273 -2.69 12.48 9.28
CA HIS A 273 -3.91 11.79 9.73
C HIS A 273 -3.70 10.42 10.35
N LEU A 274 -2.53 10.13 10.91
CA LEU A 274 -2.29 8.86 11.58
C LEU A 274 -3.37 8.57 12.65
N GLU A 275 -3.77 9.58 13.42
CA GLU A 275 -4.82 9.44 14.41
C GLU A 275 -6.16 9.07 13.77
N HIS A 276 -6.56 9.79 12.74
CA HIS A 276 -7.82 9.53 12.04
C HIS A 276 -7.83 8.18 11.34
N ALA A 277 -6.71 7.78 10.75
CA ALA A 277 -6.56 6.47 10.14
C ALA A 277 -6.72 5.34 11.17
N ILE A 278 -6.05 5.45 12.32
CA ILE A 278 -6.17 4.46 13.39
C ILE A 278 -7.59 4.45 13.97
N ARG A 279 -8.18 5.63 14.23
CA ARG A 279 -9.58 5.72 14.70
C ARG A 279 -10.55 5.06 13.73
N ASN A 280 -10.39 5.28 12.43
CA ASN A 280 -11.23 4.66 11.41
C ASN A 280 -11.14 3.13 11.48
N GLN A 281 -9.96 2.57 11.73
CA GLN A 281 -9.82 1.12 11.90
C GLN A 281 -10.47 0.62 13.20
N ILE A 282 -10.36 1.36 14.30
CA ILE A 282 -10.99 1.02 15.58
C ILE A 282 -12.52 1.03 15.46
N TYR A 283 -13.09 2.04 14.81
CA TYR A 283 -14.55 2.18 14.69
C TYR A 283 -15.18 1.17 13.73
N ASN A 284 -14.47 0.81 12.68
CA ASN A 284 -15.00 -0.11 11.66
C ASN A 284 -14.81 -1.59 12.02
N ASN A 285 -13.92 -1.90 12.97
CA ASN A 285 -13.54 -3.28 13.24
C ASN A 285 -13.28 -3.49 14.73
N ASN A 286 -13.57 -4.68 15.25
CA ASN A 286 -13.16 -5.07 16.59
C ASN A 286 -11.71 -5.60 16.57
N LEU A 287 -10.73 -4.71 16.54
CA LEU A 287 -9.33 -5.06 16.42
C LEU A 287 -8.69 -5.32 17.79
N SER A 288 -8.00 -6.46 17.92
CA SER A 288 -7.09 -6.74 19.03
C SER A 288 -5.65 -6.32 18.70
N LYS A 289 -5.24 -6.43 17.44
CA LYS A 289 -3.90 -6.08 16.95
C LYS A 289 -3.99 -5.32 15.63
N LEU A 290 -3.10 -4.34 15.45
CA LEU A 290 -3.02 -3.52 14.24
C LEU A 290 -1.56 -3.31 13.84
N GLU A 291 -1.11 -3.91 12.76
CA GLU A 291 0.21 -3.69 12.18
C GLU A 291 0.13 -2.65 11.07
N ILE A 292 0.65 -1.47 11.36
CA ILE A 292 0.66 -0.38 10.38
C ILE A 292 1.92 -0.42 9.52
N ARG A 293 1.75 -0.41 8.20
CA ARG A 293 2.85 -0.33 7.24
C ARG A 293 3.15 1.11 6.92
N VAL A 294 4.42 1.49 7.09
CA VAL A 294 4.91 2.85 6.84
C VAL A 294 6.30 2.82 6.22
N SER A 295 6.59 3.76 5.33
CA SER A 295 7.94 3.92 4.81
C SER A 295 8.87 4.46 5.91
N PRO A 296 10.07 3.91 6.08
CA PRO A 296 10.93 4.28 7.20
C PRO A 296 11.47 5.71 7.10
N SER A 297 12.05 6.09 5.97
CA SER A 297 12.62 7.41 5.73
C SER A 297 12.93 7.61 4.25
N SER A 298 12.88 8.84 3.77
CA SER A 298 13.34 9.22 2.42
C SER A 298 14.79 9.74 2.39
N GLN A 299 15.45 9.85 3.55
CA GLN A 299 16.79 10.40 3.69
C GLN A 299 17.88 9.42 3.23
N ASP A 300 19.07 9.94 2.90
CA ASP A 300 20.14 9.16 2.27
C ASP A 300 21.35 8.92 3.21
N THR A 301 21.41 9.55 4.37
CA THR A 301 22.52 9.37 5.34
C THR A 301 22.00 8.81 6.65
N ILE A 302 22.76 7.91 7.27
CA ILE A 302 22.37 7.21 8.51
C ILE A 302 21.97 8.17 9.63
N HIS A 303 22.64 9.32 9.75
CA HIS A 303 22.31 10.32 10.77
C HIS A 303 20.94 10.95 10.51
N LYS A 304 20.69 11.40 9.27
CA LYS A 304 19.41 11.99 8.87
C LYS A 304 18.28 10.96 8.91
N ILE A 305 18.57 9.72 8.55
CA ILE A 305 17.62 8.60 8.66
C ILE A 305 17.18 8.42 10.11
N LYS A 306 18.13 8.38 11.06
CA LYS A 306 17.82 8.24 12.49
C LYS A 306 17.00 9.40 13.03
N GLU A 307 17.35 10.62 12.65
CA GLU A 307 16.61 11.82 13.04
C GLU A 307 15.17 11.78 12.53
N ASP A 308 14.98 11.41 11.27
CA ASP A 308 13.67 11.30 10.64
C ASP A 308 12.83 10.18 11.28
N LEU A 309 13.43 9.00 11.49
CA LEU A 309 12.79 7.89 12.21
C LEU A 309 12.37 8.30 13.63
N SER A 310 13.24 8.97 14.37
CA SER A 310 12.92 9.42 15.73
C SER A 310 11.75 10.40 15.76
N LYS A 311 11.70 11.36 14.82
CA LYS A 311 10.58 12.30 14.69
C LYS A 311 9.26 11.56 14.39
N ASN A 312 9.27 10.63 13.44
CA ASN A 312 8.09 9.87 13.07
C ASN A 312 7.61 8.97 14.22
N LEU A 313 8.52 8.36 14.96
CA LEU A 313 8.21 7.57 16.15
C LEU A 313 7.60 8.41 17.26
N VAL A 314 8.11 9.64 17.50
CA VAL A 314 7.51 10.56 18.47
C VAL A 314 6.06 10.89 18.09
N ILE A 315 5.78 11.17 16.81
CA ILE A 315 4.42 11.43 16.33
C ILE A 315 3.53 10.19 16.55
N PHE A 316 4.04 9.00 16.24
CA PHE A 316 3.31 7.75 16.47
C PHE A 316 2.95 7.55 17.95
N PHE A 317 3.92 7.70 18.86
CA PHE A 317 3.68 7.50 20.28
C PHE A 317 2.79 8.59 20.89
N GLN A 318 2.90 9.84 20.44
CA GLN A 318 1.97 10.90 20.83
C GLN A 318 0.55 10.58 20.43
N THR A 319 0.36 10.11 19.19
CA THR A 319 -0.94 9.67 18.68
C THR A 319 -1.48 8.49 19.48
N TYR A 320 -0.68 7.47 19.73
CA TYR A 320 -1.11 6.30 20.50
C TYR A 320 -1.49 6.66 21.93
N LYS A 321 -0.68 7.51 22.59
CA LYS A 321 -0.99 8.03 23.92
C LYS A 321 -2.29 8.84 23.94
N LYS A 322 -2.57 9.64 22.91
CA LYS A 322 -3.81 10.40 22.77
C LYS A 322 -5.02 9.48 22.69
N LEU A 323 -4.96 8.42 21.87
CA LEU A 323 -6.00 7.40 21.77
C LEU A 323 -6.23 6.68 23.11
N LEU A 324 -5.15 6.27 23.77
CA LEU A 324 -5.24 5.66 25.11
C LEU A 324 -5.84 6.60 26.15
N SER A 325 -5.63 7.90 26.02
CA SER A 325 -6.14 8.91 26.97
C SER A 325 -7.57 9.35 26.69
N ASP A 326 -8.10 8.98 25.53
CA ASP A 326 -9.48 9.31 25.12
C ASP A 326 -10.48 8.60 26.04
N ARG A 327 -11.38 9.39 26.67
CA ARG A 327 -12.40 8.86 27.57
C ARG A 327 -13.60 8.25 26.82
N THR A 328 -13.73 8.56 25.55
CA THR A 328 -14.84 8.07 24.71
C THR A 328 -14.55 6.67 24.16
N LEU A 329 -13.28 6.23 24.18
CA LEU A 329 -12.86 4.91 23.74
C LEU A 329 -12.61 4.00 24.95
N PRO A 330 -13.32 2.87 25.07
CA PRO A 330 -12.98 1.83 26.04
C PRO A 330 -11.55 1.35 25.80
N TYR A 331 -10.78 1.13 26.85
CA TYR A 331 -9.38 0.66 26.73
C TYR A 331 -9.29 -0.66 25.95
N GLU A 332 -10.26 -1.53 26.15
CA GLU A 332 -10.34 -2.85 25.52
C GLU A 332 -10.59 -2.78 24.01
N SER A 333 -11.14 -1.66 23.51
CA SER A 333 -11.39 -1.45 22.09
C SER A 333 -10.16 -0.91 21.34
N ILE A 334 -9.11 -0.47 22.07
CA ILE A 334 -7.90 0.08 21.48
C ILE A 334 -6.94 -1.07 21.16
N PRO A 335 -6.63 -1.34 19.89
CA PRO A 335 -5.75 -2.44 19.53
C PRO A 335 -4.32 -2.18 20.00
N ARG A 336 -3.56 -3.25 20.14
CA ARG A 336 -2.11 -3.14 20.20
C ARG A 336 -1.58 -2.81 18.83
N ILE A 337 -0.72 -1.79 18.77
CA ILE A 337 -0.24 -1.27 17.48
C ILE A 337 1.24 -1.58 17.34
N GLY A 338 1.61 -2.15 16.19
CA GLY A 338 2.98 -2.40 15.78
C GLY A 338 3.28 -1.73 14.44
N ILE A 339 4.52 -1.35 14.24
CA ILE A 339 5.02 -0.74 13.00
C ILE A 339 5.76 -1.81 12.20
N VAL A 340 5.36 -1.99 10.96
CA VAL A 340 6.09 -2.74 9.93
C VAL A 340 6.67 -1.72 8.95
N TYR A 341 7.99 -1.58 8.92
CA TYR A 341 8.61 -0.71 7.92
C TYR A 341 8.59 -1.37 6.56
N HIS A 342 8.09 -0.67 5.53
CA HIS A 342 8.13 -1.16 4.17
C HIS A 342 9.13 -0.39 3.31
N LEU A 343 9.99 -1.12 2.61
CA LEU A 343 10.92 -0.61 1.62
C LEU A 343 10.21 -0.54 0.26
N ILE A 344 10.56 0.45 -0.56
CA ILE A 344 9.93 0.64 -1.87
C ILE A 344 10.72 -0.08 -2.95
N LYS A 345 10.06 -0.92 -3.74
CA LYS A 345 10.59 -1.53 -4.95
C LYS A 345 10.69 -0.48 -6.06
N ALA A 346 11.84 0.15 -6.16
CA ALA A 346 12.10 1.21 -7.13
C ALA A 346 12.96 0.70 -8.27
N GLN A 347 12.69 1.14 -9.48
CA GLN A 347 13.53 0.84 -10.64
C GLN A 347 14.87 1.59 -10.56
N ASP A 348 15.95 0.99 -11.03
CA ASP A 348 17.27 1.63 -11.12
C ASP A 348 17.47 2.26 -12.49
N ASP A 349 16.78 3.36 -12.75
CA ASP A 349 16.86 4.09 -14.03
C ASP A 349 18.23 4.73 -14.27
N SER A 350 18.96 5.03 -13.20
CA SER A 350 20.26 5.71 -13.30
C SER A 350 21.38 4.81 -13.83
N PHE A 351 21.20 3.50 -13.77
CA PHE A 351 22.23 2.55 -14.18
C PHE A 351 22.52 2.57 -15.69
N TYR A 352 21.51 2.80 -16.53
CA TYR A 352 21.68 2.87 -17.97
C TYR A 352 22.60 4.02 -18.42
N GLU A 353 22.79 5.04 -17.61
CA GLU A 353 23.68 6.16 -17.84
C GLU A 353 25.08 5.95 -17.25
N LYS A 354 25.21 5.11 -16.21
CA LYS A 354 26.43 4.95 -15.40
C LYS A 354 26.80 3.47 -15.25
N CYS A 355 27.62 2.94 -16.13
CA CYS A 355 28.29 1.67 -15.89
C CYS A 355 29.25 1.81 -14.71
N TRP A 356 29.18 0.91 -13.74
CA TRP A 356 29.99 0.95 -12.51
C TRP A 356 31.51 1.02 -12.73
N TYR A 357 32.04 0.55 -13.85
CA TYR A 357 33.45 0.63 -14.22
C TYR A 357 33.78 1.80 -15.17
N MET A 358 32.82 2.63 -15.56
CA MET A 358 33.01 3.82 -16.40
C MET A 358 33.09 5.13 -15.64
N ASP A 359 32.91 5.14 -14.31
CA ASP A 359 33.00 6.34 -13.50
C ASP A 359 34.45 6.72 -13.21
N SER A 360 35.07 7.43 -14.15
CA SER A 360 36.47 7.89 -14.09
C SER A 360 36.70 8.99 -13.05
N GLU A 361 35.68 9.67 -12.58
CA GLU A 361 35.80 10.76 -11.62
C GLU A 361 35.88 10.27 -10.16
N ARG A 362 35.38 9.07 -9.89
CA ARG A 362 35.44 8.45 -8.58
C ARG A 362 36.65 7.53 -8.48
N ARG A 363 37.72 8.03 -7.89
CA ARG A 363 39.02 7.36 -7.70
C ARG A 363 38.98 6.09 -6.81
N SER A 364 37.87 5.66 -6.36
CA SER A 364 37.68 4.38 -5.69
C SER A 364 36.57 3.61 -6.38
N LEU A 365 36.85 2.33 -6.71
CA LEU A 365 35.84 1.34 -7.03
C LEU A 365 34.99 1.13 -5.74
N GLN A 366 34.21 2.16 -5.37
CA GLN A 366 33.34 2.01 -4.23
C GLN A 366 32.23 1.06 -4.61
N ASN A 367 31.92 0.15 -3.72
CA ASN A 367 31.01 -1.00 -3.82
C ASN A 367 29.54 -0.64 -4.18
N GLU A 368 29.29 0.55 -4.69
CA GLU A 368 27.93 1.09 -4.90
C GLU A 368 27.61 1.32 -6.38
N ASN A 369 28.62 1.37 -7.24
CA ASN A 369 28.45 1.64 -8.68
C ASN A 369 28.16 0.35 -9.46
N TYR A 370 27.19 -0.43 -9.02
CA TYR A 370 26.67 -1.60 -9.71
C TYR A 370 25.14 -1.55 -9.76
N PHE A 371 24.55 -2.37 -10.61
CA PHE A 371 23.10 -2.40 -10.82
C PHE A 371 22.37 -2.62 -9.49
N TYR A 372 21.48 -1.71 -9.11
CA TYR A 372 20.83 -1.59 -7.81
C TYR A 372 21.74 -1.32 -6.60
N GLY A 373 23.02 -1.04 -6.80
CA GLY A 373 23.97 -0.83 -5.68
C GLY A 373 23.58 0.33 -4.78
N SER A 374 23.20 1.46 -5.36
CA SER A 374 22.75 2.64 -4.60
C SER A 374 21.49 2.35 -3.76
N LEU A 375 20.53 1.62 -4.32
CA LEU A 375 19.30 1.23 -3.62
C LEU A 375 19.62 0.28 -2.45
N GLN A 376 20.47 -0.72 -2.69
CA GLN A 376 20.90 -1.66 -1.64
C GLN A 376 21.64 -0.95 -0.51
N LYS A 377 22.51 0.00 -0.81
CA LYS A 377 23.22 0.80 0.20
C LYS A 377 22.24 1.59 1.06
N LYS A 378 21.37 2.37 0.41
CA LYS A 378 20.35 3.18 1.10
C LYS A 378 19.55 2.33 2.08
N TYR A 379 19.05 1.19 1.65
CA TYR A 379 18.23 0.35 2.51
C TYR A 379 19.02 -0.37 3.60
N LYS A 380 20.28 -0.76 3.35
CA LYS A 380 21.16 -1.27 4.41
C LYS A 380 21.40 -0.21 5.50
N GLU A 381 21.67 1.03 5.12
CA GLU A 381 21.79 2.14 6.10
C GLU A 381 20.49 2.38 6.86
N THR A 382 19.35 2.28 6.18
CA THR A 382 18.03 2.38 6.83
C THR A 382 17.82 1.27 7.86
N ILE A 383 18.10 0.03 7.50
CA ILE A 383 17.98 -1.13 8.41
C ILE A 383 18.92 -1.01 9.60
N ARG A 384 20.16 -0.59 9.37
CA ARG A 384 21.11 -0.31 10.48
C ARG A 384 20.58 0.74 11.45
N ALA A 385 20.01 1.83 10.91
CA ALA A 385 19.41 2.88 11.74
C ALA A 385 18.22 2.35 12.57
N VAL A 386 17.33 1.56 11.95
CA VAL A 386 16.19 0.93 12.64
C VAL A 386 16.68 -0.03 13.73
N ASN A 387 17.65 -0.87 13.43
CA ASN A 387 18.19 -1.84 14.38
C ASN A 387 18.86 -1.17 15.56
N GLU A 388 19.66 -0.12 15.31
CA GLU A 388 20.29 0.63 16.38
C GLU A 388 19.28 1.30 17.32
N LEU A 389 18.17 1.86 16.79
CA LEU A 389 17.11 2.44 17.61
C LEU A 389 16.43 1.37 18.46
N ARG A 390 16.07 0.23 17.85
CA ARG A 390 15.46 -0.90 18.56
C ARG A 390 16.36 -1.47 19.66
N GLU A 391 17.67 -1.46 19.43
CA GLU A 391 18.65 -1.97 20.41
C GLU A 391 18.94 -0.96 21.54
N LYS A 392 18.99 0.33 21.22
CA LYS A 392 19.37 1.37 22.19
C LYS A 392 18.20 1.77 23.09
N ILE A 393 16.99 1.81 22.58
CA ILE A 393 15.83 2.31 23.31
C ILE A 393 15.03 1.14 23.90
N PRO A 394 14.99 0.99 25.24
CA PRO A 394 14.20 -0.04 25.91
C PRO A 394 12.73 0.03 25.51
N GLY A 395 12.14 -1.14 25.26
CA GLY A 395 10.73 -1.25 24.88
C GLY A 395 10.44 -0.98 23.39
N LEU A 396 11.28 -0.25 22.66
CA LEU A 396 11.00 0.14 21.27
C LEU A 396 10.88 -1.08 20.33
N SER A 397 11.60 -2.16 20.59
CA SER A 397 11.52 -3.39 19.80
C SER A 397 10.14 -4.06 19.82
N LYS A 398 9.30 -3.71 20.78
CA LYS A 398 7.92 -4.21 20.92
C LYS A 398 6.94 -3.48 19.99
N TYR A 399 7.35 -2.32 19.46
CA TYR A 399 6.53 -1.48 18.57
C TYR A 399 7.02 -1.48 17.13
N ILE A 400 8.34 -1.54 16.89
CA ILE A 400 8.87 -1.79 15.55
C ILE A 400 8.99 -3.30 15.39
N VAL A 401 7.98 -3.91 14.79
CA VAL A 401 7.79 -5.36 14.85
C VAL A 401 8.16 -6.10 13.56
N GLY A 402 8.21 -5.39 12.41
CA GLY A 402 8.44 -6.08 11.14
C GLY A 402 9.11 -5.23 10.06
N LEU A 403 9.49 -5.94 8.99
CA LEU A 403 10.07 -5.41 7.76
C LEU A 403 9.34 -6.00 6.55
N ASP A 404 9.08 -5.15 5.55
CA ASP A 404 8.41 -5.47 4.29
C ASP A 404 9.12 -4.80 3.10
N ALA A 405 8.80 -5.23 1.89
CA ALA A 405 9.09 -4.47 0.68
C ALA A 405 7.89 -4.52 -0.26
N ALA A 406 7.41 -3.35 -0.65
CA ALA A 406 6.16 -3.13 -1.38
C ALA A 406 6.36 -2.27 -2.64
N SER A 407 5.30 -2.02 -3.38
CA SER A 407 5.23 -1.32 -4.66
C SER A 407 5.41 -2.27 -5.85
N VAL A 408 5.49 -1.76 -7.08
CA VAL A 408 5.49 -2.52 -8.34
C VAL A 408 6.48 -3.68 -8.31
N GLU A 409 5.96 -4.90 -8.29
CA GLU A 409 6.79 -6.12 -8.18
C GLU A 409 7.77 -6.26 -9.36
N ASN A 410 7.30 -5.91 -10.55
CA ASN A 410 8.08 -5.98 -11.78
C ASN A 410 9.22 -4.94 -11.89
N ASN A 411 9.33 -3.96 -10.97
CA ASN A 411 10.42 -2.98 -10.95
C ASN A 411 11.70 -3.54 -10.35
N THR A 412 11.58 -4.48 -9.39
CA THR A 412 12.74 -4.91 -8.59
C THR A 412 12.57 -6.36 -8.16
N GLU A 413 13.42 -7.22 -8.69
CA GLU A 413 13.41 -8.66 -8.37
C GLU A 413 13.89 -8.95 -6.93
N PRO A 414 13.54 -10.11 -6.35
CA PRO A 414 13.88 -10.48 -4.97
C PRO A 414 15.38 -10.44 -4.64
N TRP A 415 16.26 -10.76 -5.60
CA TRP A 415 17.70 -10.77 -5.37
C TRP A 415 18.26 -9.41 -4.89
N VAL A 416 17.60 -8.31 -5.23
CA VAL A 416 18.01 -6.97 -4.78
C VAL A 416 17.81 -6.80 -3.27
N PHE A 417 16.73 -7.35 -2.74
CA PHE A 417 16.37 -7.23 -1.33
C PHE A 417 16.95 -8.33 -0.43
N ALA A 418 17.31 -9.48 -0.98
CA ALA A 418 17.83 -10.60 -0.20
C ALA A 418 19.00 -10.23 0.73
N PRO A 419 20.05 -9.48 0.30
CA PRO A 419 21.12 -9.06 1.18
C PRO A 419 20.67 -8.10 2.29
N ILE A 420 19.61 -7.30 2.03
CA ILE A 420 19.06 -6.31 2.97
C ILE A 420 18.30 -7.02 4.08
N PHE A 421 17.42 -7.95 3.72
CA PHE A 421 16.65 -8.74 4.67
C PHE A 421 17.54 -9.64 5.53
N ARG A 422 18.55 -10.26 4.94
CA ARG A 422 19.54 -11.04 5.71
C ARG A 422 20.29 -10.16 6.71
N GLU A 423 20.77 -8.98 6.32
CA GLU A 423 21.42 -8.04 7.25
C GLU A 423 20.47 -7.63 8.39
N ALA A 424 19.18 -7.43 8.10
CA ALA A 424 18.19 -7.16 9.11
C ALA A 424 18.04 -8.30 10.12
N ARG A 425 18.13 -9.55 9.67
CA ARG A 425 18.01 -10.75 10.51
C ARG A 425 19.31 -11.06 11.27
N ASP A 426 20.46 -10.99 10.61
CA ASP A 426 21.75 -11.36 11.16
C ASP A 426 22.19 -10.42 12.29
N SER A 427 21.85 -9.12 12.17
CA SER A 427 22.11 -8.15 13.23
C SER A 427 21.21 -8.33 14.46
N GLN A 428 20.17 -9.16 14.35
CA GLN A 428 19.08 -9.28 15.33
C GLN A 428 18.82 -10.70 15.80
N THR A 429 19.83 -11.52 15.97
CA THR A 429 19.62 -12.69 16.83
C THR A 429 19.03 -12.22 18.15
N SER A 430 17.94 -12.86 18.63
CA SER A 430 17.30 -12.50 19.90
C SER A 430 18.33 -12.21 20.97
N ARG A 431 18.46 -10.93 21.34
CA ARG A 431 19.48 -10.49 22.29
C ARG A 431 18.82 -10.19 23.63
N ILE A 432 19.53 -10.44 24.68
CA ILE A 432 19.14 -10.03 26.02
C ILE A 432 19.85 -8.72 26.33
N ARG A 433 19.11 -7.64 26.52
CA ARG A 433 19.63 -6.40 27.06
C ARG A 433 19.64 -6.47 28.57
N LEU A 434 20.77 -6.24 29.19
CA LEU A 434 20.86 -6.08 30.63
C LEU A 434 20.40 -4.69 31.02
N LEU A 435 19.29 -4.58 31.75
CA LEU A 435 18.75 -3.34 32.26
C LEU A 435 19.42 -3.00 33.60
N GLY A 436 20.46 -2.13 33.55
CA GLY A 436 21.08 -1.52 34.73
C GLY A 436 21.66 -2.50 35.77
N GLN A 437 21.84 -1.98 37.01
CA GLN A 437 22.45 -2.72 38.13
C GLN A 437 21.55 -3.83 38.75
N LEU A 438 20.30 -3.94 38.30
CA LEU A 438 19.31 -4.84 38.93
C LEU A 438 19.32 -6.26 38.37
N GLY A 439 20.22 -6.60 37.45
CA GLY A 439 20.34 -7.96 36.88
C GLY A 439 19.10 -8.42 36.09
N ARG A 440 18.19 -7.54 35.74
CA ARG A 440 17.04 -7.84 34.86
C ARG A 440 17.45 -7.70 33.39
N GLY A 441 17.01 -8.66 32.57
CA GLY A 441 17.21 -8.61 31.14
C GLY A 441 15.91 -8.28 30.41
N GLU A 442 16.00 -7.48 29.35
CA GLU A 442 14.94 -7.32 28.37
C GLU A 442 15.27 -8.14 27.12
N LYS A 443 14.32 -8.95 26.67
CA LYS A 443 14.45 -9.67 25.41
C LYS A 443 14.16 -8.73 24.25
N ILE A 444 15.10 -8.58 23.33
CA ILE A 444 14.92 -7.89 22.06
C ILE A 444 14.52 -8.94 21.04
N ASN A 445 13.29 -8.88 20.58
CA ASN A 445 12.81 -9.83 19.57
C ASN A 445 13.35 -9.48 18.18
N THR A 446 13.55 -10.53 17.35
CA THR A 446 13.79 -10.33 15.91
C THR A 446 12.56 -9.70 15.26
N MET A 447 12.78 -8.86 14.24
CA MET A 447 11.66 -8.39 13.40
C MET A 447 11.07 -9.56 12.61
N GLY A 448 9.75 -9.60 12.49
CA GLY A 448 9.09 -10.46 11.53
C GLY A 448 9.31 -9.95 10.10
N PHE A 449 9.36 -10.86 9.15
CA PHE A 449 9.49 -10.51 7.74
C PHE A 449 8.19 -10.78 6.99
N THR A 450 7.83 -9.83 6.15
CA THR A 450 6.83 -10.01 5.11
C THR A 450 7.36 -9.41 3.81
N TYR A 451 6.89 -9.85 2.67
CA TYR A 451 7.36 -9.37 1.38
C TYR A 451 6.25 -9.52 0.34
N HIS A 452 5.90 -8.42 -0.34
CA HIS A 452 4.94 -8.46 -1.45
C HIS A 452 5.53 -9.25 -2.60
N VAL A 453 4.96 -10.39 -2.92
CA VAL A 453 5.45 -11.25 -3.99
C VAL A 453 4.36 -12.18 -4.52
N GLY A 454 4.40 -12.41 -5.83
CA GLY A 454 3.40 -13.24 -6.52
C GLY A 454 2.04 -12.56 -6.62
N GLU A 455 1.99 -11.24 -6.55
CA GLU A 455 0.80 -10.42 -6.78
C GLU A 455 0.72 -9.95 -8.24
N GLU A 456 1.83 -9.38 -8.74
CA GLU A 456 1.95 -8.90 -10.10
C GLU A 456 3.12 -9.62 -10.79
N PHE A 457 2.82 -10.43 -11.77
CA PHE A 457 3.81 -11.21 -12.50
C PHE A 457 3.49 -11.23 -14.01
N ARG A 458 4.52 -11.21 -14.85
CA ARG A 458 4.36 -11.31 -16.30
C ARG A 458 3.98 -12.73 -16.71
N HIS A 459 4.64 -13.72 -16.13
CA HIS A 459 4.34 -15.14 -16.30
C HIS A 459 4.09 -15.76 -14.93
N LEU A 460 3.10 -16.69 -14.84
CA LEU A 460 2.80 -17.36 -13.58
C LEU A 460 4.02 -18.07 -12.98
N LEU A 461 4.87 -18.61 -13.83
CA LEU A 461 6.14 -19.23 -13.43
C LEU A 461 7.08 -18.22 -12.73
N SER A 462 7.14 -16.96 -13.19
CA SER A 462 7.91 -15.90 -12.53
C SER A 462 7.38 -15.61 -11.13
N GLY A 463 6.06 -15.52 -10.97
CA GLY A 463 5.45 -15.31 -9.65
C GLY A 463 5.78 -16.45 -8.67
N LEU A 464 5.70 -17.69 -9.13
CA LEU A 464 6.05 -18.87 -8.32
C LEU A 464 7.54 -18.89 -7.97
N ARG A 465 8.43 -18.61 -8.93
CA ARG A 465 9.88 -18.50 -8.72
C ARG A 465 10.21 -17.43 -7.70
N HIS A 466 9.67 -16.23 -7.82
CA HIS A 466 9.95 -15.13 -6.89
C HIS A 466 9.51 -15.47 -5.46
N ILE A 467 8.38 -16.18 -5.28
CA ILE A 467 7.97 -16.64 -3.94
C ILE A 467 9.00 -17.60 -3.38
N ASP A 468 9.47 -18.57 -4.17
CA ASP A 468 10.48 -19.53 -3.75
C ASP A 468 11.82 -18.86 -3.40
N GLU A 469 12.27 -17.90 -4.23
CA GLU A 469 13.46 -17.09 -4.00
C GLU A 469 13.42 -16.34 -2.67
N VAL A 470 12.27 -15.75 -2.32
CA VAL A 470 12.09 -15.07 -1.04
C VAL A 470 12.25 -16.03 0.13
N ILE A 471 11.59 -17.18 0.07
CA ILE A 471 11.62 -18.17 1.14
C ILE A 471 13.05 -18.74 1.33
N GLU A 472 13.80 -18.91 0.24
CA GLU A 472 15.13 -19.52 0.28
C GLU A 472 16.24 -18.53 0.64
N HIS A 473 16.13 -17.27 0.22
CA HIS A 473 17.24 -16.35 0.27
C HIS A 473 17.12 -15.22 1.29
N PHE A 474 15.97 -15.04 1.95
CA PHE A 474 15.76 -13.93 2.89
C PHE A 474 15.93 -14.31 4.37
N ASN A 475 16.36 -15.54 4.66
CA ASN A 475 16.40 -16.08 6.03
C ASN A 475 15.01 -16.03 6.73
N TYR A 476 13.99 -16.51 6.04
CA TYR A 476 12.65 -16.60 6.61
C TYR A 476 12.60 -17.57 7.77
N HIS A 477 11.87 -17.19 8.82
CA HIS A 477 11.60 -18.00 10.01
C HIS A 477 10.13 -18.42 10.04
N VAL A 478 9.80 -19.35 10.93
CA VAL A 478 8.41 -19.73 11.22
C VAL A 478 7.63 -18.49 11.66
N GLY A 479 6.49 -18.25 11.03
CA GLY A 479 5.62 -17.10 11.26
C GLY A 479 5.95 -15.88 10.39
N ASP A 480 7.03 -15.88 9.60
CA ASP A 480 7.22 -14.89 8.54
C ASP A 480 6.15 -15.05 7.46
N ARG A 481 5.90 -13.99 6.67
CA ARG A 481 4.74 -13.94 5.80
C ARG A 481 5.11 -13.59 4.35
N ILE A 482 4.31 -14.07 3.43
CA ILE A 482 4.27 -13.67 2.02
C ILE A 482 3.08 -12.74 1.83
N GLY A 483 3.33 -11.51 1.39
CA GLY A 483 2.28 -10.57 1.02
C GLY A 483 1.62 -10.99 -0.29
N HIS A 484 0.31 -11.04 -0.32
CA HIS A 484 -0.58 -11.42 -1.43
C HIS A 484 -0.45 -12.89 -1.88
N GLY A 485 0.69 -13.31 -2.46
CA GLY A 485 0.95 -14.68 -2.87
C GLY A 485 -0.06 -15.27 -3.85
N ILE A 486 -0.67 -14.46 -4.71
CA ILE A 486 -1.75 -14.85 -5.64
C ILE A 486 -1.32 -15.97 -6.57
N ALA A 487 -0.07 -15.93 -7.02
CA ALA A 487 0.50 -16.95 -7.89
C ALA A 487 0.38 -18.37 -7.30
N LEU A 488 0.30 -18.52 -5.98
CA LEU A 488 0.14 -19.82 -5.31
C LEU A 488 -1.23 -20.45 -5.46
N GLY A 489 -2.24 -19.69 -5.82
CA GLY A 489 -3.61 -20.17 -5.79
C GLY A 489 -4.49 -19.74 -6.98
N ILE A 490 -3.97 -18.96 -7.92
CA ILE A 490 -4.70 -18.60 -9.13
C ILE A 490 -5.04 -19.85 -9.93
N ASP A 491 -6.20 -19.86 -10.59
CA ASP A 491 -6.59 -20.96 -11.48
C ASP A 491 -5.69 -20.98 -12.71
N VAL A 492 -4.85 -22.00 -12.81
CA VAL A 492 -3.82 -22.11 -13.85
C VAL A 492 -4.42 -22.20 -15.24
N LYS A 493 -5.55 -22.93 -15.39
CA LYS A 493 -6.19 -23.11 -16.70
C LYS A 493 -6.75 -21.79 -17.21
N SER A 494 -7.46 -21.08 -16.36
CA SER A 494 -7.99 -19.75 -16.70
C SER A 494 -6.85 -18.81 -17.05
N TRP A 495 -5.79 -18.76 -16.22
CA TRP A 495 -4.64 -17.90 -16.47
C TRP A 495 -3.94 -18.19 -17.80
N CYS A 496 -3.67 -19.46 -18.12
CA CYS A 496 -3.05 -19.84 -19.40
C CYS A 496 -3.94 -19.47 -20.60
N HIS A 497 -5.27 -19.63 -20.45
CA HIS A 497 -6.21 -19.30 -21.51
C HIS A 497 -6.30 -17.79 -21.78
N GLU A 498 -6.23 -16.99 -20.72
CA GLU A 498 -6.27 -15.53 -20.80
C GLU A 498 -4.93 -14.93 -21.25
N ASN A 499 -3.82 -15.63 -21.03
CA ASN A 499 -2.47 -15.19 -21.33
C ASN A 499 -1.73 -16.14 -22.32
N PRO A 500 -2.25 -16.34 -23.55
CA PRO A 500 -1.66 -17.26 -24.51
C PRO A 500 -0.26 -16.82 -25.00
N VAL A 501 0.05 -15.53 -24.86
CA VAL A 501 1.36 -14.94 -25.16
C VAL A 501 1.72 -13.98 -24.04
N VAL A 502 2.90 -14.14 -23.48
CA VAL A 502 3.46 -13.29 -22.45
C VAL A 502 4.67 -12.54 -22.98
N VAL A 503 4.80 -11.28 -22.60
CA VAL A 503 5.92 -10.42 -22.97
C VAL A 503 6.78 -10.16 -21.73
N MET A 504 8.07 -10.53 -21.78
CA MET A 504 8.96 -10.43 -20.63
C MET A 504 10.42 -10.18 -21.03
N PRO A 505 11.28 -9.69 -20.12
CA PRO A 505 12.72 -9.62 -20.33
C PRO A 505 13.32 -11.02 -20.57
N ARG A 506 14.29 -11.09 -21.48
CA ARG A 506 15.01 -12.33 -21.80
C ARG A 506 15.63 -12.99 -20.56
N ILE A 507 16.21 -12.19 -19.68
CA ILE A 507 16.83 -12.70 -18.45
C ILE A 507 15.79 -13.34 -17.52
N GLU A 508 14.61 -12.73 -17.37
CA GLU A 508 13.53 -13.27 -16.54
C GLU A 508 13.09 -14.66 -17.03
N TYR A 509 12.92 -14.79 -18.35
CA TYR A 509 12.60 -16.08 -18.97
C TYR A 509 13.71 -17.11 -18.74
N MET A 510 14.98 -16.73 -18.97
CA MET A 510 16.12 -17.63 -18.74
C MET A 510 16.21 -18.06 -17.26
N GLU A 511 15.97 -17.16 -16.32
CA GLU A 511 15.98 -17.47 -14.89
C GLU A 511 14.82 -18.36 -14.45
N ASN A 512 13.65 -18.23 -15.05
CA ASN A 512 12.53 -19.15 -14.86
C ASN A 512 12.96 -20.59 -15.24
N LEU A 513 13.63 -20.76 -16.36
CA LEU A 513 14.12 -22.05 -16.80
C LEU A 513 15.27 -22.60 -15.93
N LEU A 514 16.19 -21.72 -15.51
CA LEU A 514 17.27 -22.08 -14.58
C LEU A 514 16.72 -22.52 -13.22
N TRP A 515 15.69 -21.84 -12.73
CA TRP A 515 15.02 -22.23 -11.49
C TRP A 515 14.35 -23.60 -11.61
N LEU A 516 13.62 -23.87 -12.70
CA LEU A 516 13.04 -25.18 -12.97
C LEU A 516 14.09 -26.28 -13.03
N TRP A 517 15.20 -26.04 -13.75
CA TRP A 517 16.32 -26.97 -13.82
C TRP A 517 16.89 -27.26 -12.43
N GLY A 518 17.05 -26.21 -11.61
CA GLY A 518 17.52 -26.33 -10.23
C GLY A 518 16.60 -27.20 -9.37
N GLN A 519 15.28 -27.00 -9.47
CA GLN A 519 14.27 -27.82 -8.74
C GLN A 519 14.40 -29.30 -9.08
N ALA A 520 14.54 -29.63 -10.36
CA ALA A 520 14.62 -31.03 -10.80
C ALA A 520 15.99 -31.67 -10.54
N PHE A 521 17.07 -30.97 -10.90
CA PHE A 521 18.43 -31.52 -10.89
C PHE A 521 19.08 -31.45 -9.52
N MET A 522 19.00 -30.31 -8.83
CA MET A 522 19.66 -30.07 -7.56
C MET A 522 18.83 -30.57 -6.38
N GLU A 523 17.53 -30.32 -6.37
CA GLU A 523 16.65 -30.76 -5.30
C GLU A 523 16.05 -32.17 -5.51
N LYS A 524 16.35 -32.78 -6.64
CA LYS A 524 15.88 -34.14 -7.02
C LYS A 524 14.36 -34.29 -6.96
N LYS A 525 13.62 -33.26 -7.36
CA LYS A 525 12.17 -33.26 -7.40
C LYS A 525 11.65 -34.00 -8.65
N HIS A 526 11.85 -35.30 -8.70
CA HIS A 526 11.42 -36.13 -9.83
C HIS A 526 9.92 -36.10 -10.10
N SER A 527 9.11 -35.70 -9.12
CA SER A 527 7.67 -35.58 -9.25
C SER A 527 7.20 -34.49 -10.23
N LEU A 528 8.10 -33.56 -10.62
CA LEU A 528 7.76 -32.47 -11.55
C LEU A 528 7.71 -32.93 -13.02
N GLU A 529 8.34 -34.07 -13.36
CA GLU A 529 8.36 -34.67 -14.73
C GLU A 529 8.78 -33.64 -15.81
N LEU A 530 9.92 -32.95 -15.59
CA LEU A 530 10.42 -31.92 -16.48
C LEU A 530 11.19 -32.49 -17.68
N ASP A 531 11.01 -31.89 -18.85
CA ASP A 531 11.90 -32.07 -20.00
C ASP A 531 13.20 -31.31 -19.80
N LEU A 532 14.14 -31.90 -19.05
CA LEU A 532 15.42 -31.28 -18.73
C LEU A 532 16.25 -30.95 -19.98
N LEU A 533 16.22 -31.81 -21.01
CA LEU A 533 16.98 -31.56 -22.23
C LEU A 533 16.41 -30.37 -23.01
N GLY A 534 15.10 -30.23 -23.07
CA GLY A 534 14.43 -29.09 -23.67
C GLY A 534 14.76 -27.79 -22.92
N ILE A 535 14.72 -27.82 -21.58
CA ILE A 535 15.09 -26.68 -20.73
C ILE A 535 16.55 -26.29 -20.95
N GLU A 536 17.48 -27.24 -20.92
CA GLU A 536 18.91 -26.99 -21.12
C GLU A 536 19.19 -26.34 -22.47
N ARG A 537 18.58 -26.89 -23.54
CA ARG A 537 18.70 -26.33 -24.88
C ARG A 537 18.20 -24.90 -24.95
N GLU A 538 17.06 -24.62 -24.36
CA GLU A 538 16.45 -23.29 -24.39
C GLU A 538 17.28 -22.28 -23.57
N VAL A 539 17.76 -22.65 -22.38
CA VAL A 539 18.66 -21.83 -21.60
C VAL A 539 19.93 -21.47 -22.37
N MET A 540 20.55 -22.45 -23.06
CA MET A 540 21.76 -22.21 -23.84
C MET A 540 21.50 -21.29 -25.04
N LEU A 541 20.32 -21.38 -25.70
CA LEU A 541 19.91 -20.48 -26.76
C LEU A 541 19.76 -19.02 -26.24
N GLN A 542 19.16 -18.84 -25.07
CA GLN A 542 19.03 -17.52 -24.45
C GLN A 542 20.41 -16.98 -23.99
N ALA A 543 21.25 -17.84 -23.44
CA ALA A 543 22.63 -17.48 -23.05
C ALA A 543 23.45 -17.01 -24.26
N GLU A 544 23.34 -17.66 -25.42
CA GLU A 544 24.00 -17.23 -26.66
C GLU A 544 23.55 -15.81 -27.08
N LYS A 545 22.27 -15.49 -26.95
CA LYS A 545 21.74 -14.16 -27.24
C LYS A 545 22.29 -13.09 -26.28
N ILE A 546 22.51 -13.43 -25.01
CA ILE A 546 23.03 -12.51 -24.00
C ILE A 546 24.55 -12.36 -24.10
N TYR A 547 25.29 -13.48 -24.13
CA TYR A 547 26.74 -13.50 -23.97
C TYR A 547 27.50 -13.59 -25.30
N HIS A 548 26.82 -13.94 -26.40
CA HIS A 548 27.33 -14.18 -27.76
C HIS A 548 28.33 -15.33 -27.86
N ASN A 549 29.46 -15.26 -27.15
CA ASN A 549 30.36 -16.38 -26.98
C ASN A 549 29.97 -17.13 -25.71
N ILE A 550 29.69 -18.42 -25.84
CA ILE A 550 29.29 -19.30 -24.75
C ILE A 550 30.38 -20.32 -24.36
N ASP A 551 31.63 -20.13 -24.80
CA ASP A 551 32.73 -21.01 -24.46
C ASP A 551 32.96 -21.04 -22.95
N GLY A 552 32.84 -22.25 -22.38
CA GLY A 552 32.93 -22.48 -20.94
C GLY A 552 31.64 -22.21 -20.16
N ILE A 553 30.55 -21.76 -20.80
CA ILE A 553 29.24 -21.69 -20.18
C ILE A 553 28.65 -23.10 -20.10
N THR A 554 28.24 -23.47 -18.90
CA THR A 554 27.50 -24.70 -18.63
C THR A 554 26.23 -24.38 -17.86
N MET A 555 25.25 -25.26 -17.91
CA MET A 555 24.02 -25.12 -17.10
C MET A 555 24.34 -24.91 -15.63
N PHE A 556 25.29 -25.67 -15.10
CA PHE A 556 25.71 -25.55 -13.71
C PHE A 556 26.30 -24.17 -13.39
N ASN A 557 27.14 -23.60 -14.28
CA ASN A 557 27.74 -22.29 -14.09
C ASN A 557 26.67 -21.18 -14.16
N LEU A 558 25.71 -21.30 -15.08
CA LEU A 558 24.58 -20.36 -15.18
C LEU A 558 23.69 -20.43 -13.91
N TRP A 559 23.36 -21.65 -13.49
CA TRP A 559 22.57 -21.84 -12.26
C TRP A 559 23.30 -21.31 -11.02
N LYS A 560 24.60 -21.55 -10.89
CA LYS A 560 25.43 -21.00 -9.81
C LYS A 560 25.48 -19.46 -9.86
N ALA A 561 25.62 -18.89 -11.04
CA ALA A 561 25.59 -17.44 -11.21
C ALA A 561 24.22 -16.83 -10.84
N TYR A 562 23.14 -17.49 -11.22
CA TYR A 562 21.78 -17.12 -10.80
C TYR A 562 21.64 -17.14 -9.28
N GLN A 563 22.07 -18.23 -8.60
CA GLN A 563 22.08 -18.32 -7.14
C GLN A 563 23.00 -17.28 -6.49
N GLY A 564 24.13 -16.96 -7.12
CA GLY A 564 25.10 -15.97 -6.67
C GLY A 564 24.56 -14.54 -6.62
N ARG A 565 23.54 -14.18 -7.42
CA ARG A 565 22.91 -12.84 -7.40
C ARG A 565 22.28 -12.49 -6.05
N PHE A 566 21.83 -13.47 -5.31
CA PHE A 566 21.24 -13.26 -3.98
C PHE A 566 22.28 -12.96 -2.89
N GLN A 567 23.57 -13.14 -3.16
CA GLN A 567 24.63 -12.80 -2.22
C GLN A 567 25.00 -11.30 -2.33
N PRO A 568 25.59 -10.71 -1.27
CA PRO A 568 26.13 -9.37 -1.38
C PRO A 568 27.16 -9.29 -2.50
N PHE A 569 26.90 -8.38 -3.45
CA PHE A 569 27.82 -8.20 -4.57
C PHE A 569 29.16 -7.62 -4.08
N GLN A 570 30.27 -8.19 -4.53
CA GLN A 570 31.60 -7.70 -4.29
C GLN A 570 32.28 -7.44 -5.64
N THR A 571 32.72 -6.21 -5.84
CA THR A 571 33.51 -5.85 -7.02
C THR A 571 34.86 -6.60 -7.02
N ASP A 572 35.18 -7.24 -8.14
CA ASP A 572 36.47 -7.89 -8.35
C ASP A 572 37.27 -7.18 -9.46
N ASP A 573 38.40 -6.59 -9.08
CA ASP A 573 39.31 -5.90 -10.01
C ASP A 573 39.84 -6.83 -11.12
N ARG A 574 39.85 -8.16 -10.90
CA ARG A 574 40.23 -9.13 -11.92
C ARG A 574 39.21 -9.21 -13.03
N PHE A 575 37.93 -9.14 -12.71
CA PHE A 575 36.88 -9.13 -13.72
C PHE A 575 37.02 -7.94 -14.67
N ILE A 576 37.29 -6.75 -14.14
CA ILE A 576 37.50 -5.55 -14.95
C ILE A 576 38.69 -5.76 -15.89
N ARG A 577 39.79 -6.30 -15.41
CA ARG A 577 40.98 -6.59 -16.24
C ARG A 577 40.71 -7.65 -17.31
N ASP A 578 40.00 -8.70 -16.93
CA ASP A 578 39.83 -9.87 -17.79
C ASP A 578 38.70 -9.69 -18.81
N VAL A 579 37.67 -8.91 -18.45
CA VAL A 579 36.46 -8.76 -19.27
C VAL A 579 36.40 -7.41 -19.99
N CYS A 580 36.92 -6.34 -19.39
CA CYS A 580 36.72 -5.00 -19.90
C CYS A 580 37.97 -4.38 -20.59
N ILE A 581 39.18 -4.93 -20.36
CA ILE A 581 40.44 -4.40 -20.87
C ILE A 581 41.10 -5.44 -21.76
N SER A 582 41.38 -5.07 -23.03
CA SER A 582 42.13 -5.93 -23.91
C SER A 582 43.59 -6.02 -23.47
N GLU A 583 44.27 -7.18 -23.74
CA GLU A 583 45.66 -7.44 -23.35
C GLU A 583 46.66 -6.40 -23.89
N THR A 584 46.31 -5.63 -24.89
CA THR A 584 47.18 -4.64 -25.53
C THR A 584 47.41 -3.36 -24.75
N ASN A 585 46.61 -3.06 -23.71
CA ASN A 585 46.69 -1.84 -22.91
C ASN A 585 47.23 -2.03 -21.49
N ARG A 586 48.08 -3.00 -21.24
CA ARG A 586 48.63 -3.32 -19.94
C ARG A 586 49.68 -2.35 -19.37
N THR A 587 49.88 -1.18 -19.97
CA THR A 587 50.91 -0.25 -19.48
C THR A 587 50.33 0.75 -18.46
N GLY A 588 50.52 0.48 -17.20
CA GLY A 588 50.71 1.41 -16.06
C GLY A 588 49.68 2.50 -15.71
N ARG A 589 48.65 2.81 -16.52
CA ARG A 589 47.65 3.84 -16.25
C ARG A 589 46.20 3.35 -16.25
N TRP A 590 46.01 2.13 -15.88
CA TRP A 590 44.75 1.42 -16.06
C TRP A 590 43.50 2.10 -15.43
N ARG A 591 43.63 2.96 -14.42
CA ARG A 591 42.48 3.64 -13.80
C ARG A 591 41.83 4.70 -14.73
N ASN A 592 42.62 5.34 -15.58
CA ASN A 592 42.10 6.28 -16.58
C ASN A 592 41.70 5.55 -17.87
N GLU A 593 42.32 4.41 -18.12
CA GLU A 593 42.09 3.60 -19.33
C GLU A 593 40.82 2.74 -19.19
N VAL A 594 40.45 2.33 -18.00
CA VAL A 594 39.16 1.62 -17.73
C VAL A 594 37.97 2.52 -18.06
N ALA A 595 38.07 3.83 -17.79
CA ALA A 595 37.02 4.77 -18.13
C ALA A 595 36.86 4.99 -19.66
N MET A 596 37.89 4.67 -20.41
CA MET A 596 37.92 4.78 -21.88
C MET A 596 37.93 3.42 -22.59
N ALA A 597 38.02 2.31 -21.85
CA ALA A 597 37.98 0.96 -22.40
C ALA A 597 36.62 0.75 -23.12
N ASP A 598 36.70 0.67 -24.42
CA ASP A 598 35.60 0.24 -25.27
C ASP A 598 35.30 -1.21 -24.93
N HIS A 599 34.44 -1.48 -23.97
CA HIS A 599 33.84 -2.78 -23.57
C HIS A 599 33.98 -3.87 -24.66
N GLN A 600 35.21 -4.28 -25.00
CA GLN A 600 35.45 -5.11 -26.16
C GLN A 600 34.81 -6.49 -26.09
N LEU A 601 34.78 -7.09 -24.88
CA LEU A 601 34.07 -8.35 -24.66
C LEU A 601 32.56 -8.21 -24.82
N CYS A 602 32.00 -7.08 -24.41
CA CYS A 602 30.57 -6.84 -24.49
C CYS A 602 30.12 -6.50 -25.91
N LYS A 603 30.99 -5.81 -26.70
CA LYS A 603 30.64 -5.27 -28.02
C LYS A 603 31.16 -6.09 -29.22
N GLN A 604 32.26 -6.83 -29.06
CA GLN A 604 32.87 -7.62 -30.15
C GLN A 604 33.15 -9.06 -29.68
N PRO A 605 32.13 -9.90 -29.67
CA PRO A 605 32.23 -11.26 -29.12
C PRO A 605 33.12 -12.20 -29.92
N ALA A 606 33.33 -11.93 -31.20
CA ALA A 606 34.00 -12.88 -32.11
C ALA A 606 35.52 -13.02 -31.90
N ASN A 607 36.18 -12.11 -31.15
CA ASN A 607 37.64 -12.05 -31.02
C ASN A 607 38.16 -12.33 -29.59
N VAL A 608 37.27 -12.71 -28.66
CA VAL A 608 37.67 -12.90 -27.26
C VAL A 608 37.67 -14.36 -26.88
N THR A 609 38.84 -14.88 -26.56
CA THR A 609 39.10 -16.25 -26.05
C THR A 609 38.82 -16.37 -24.53
N ALA A 610 38.05 -15.50 -23.95
CA ALA A 610 37.78 -15.57 -22.51
C ALA A 610 36.81 -16.72 -22.19
N ILE A 611 37.31 -17.70 -21.46
CA ILE A 611 36.48 -18.79 -20.92
C ILE A 611 35.61 -18.24 -19.79
N TRP A 612 34.31 -18.40 -19.94
CA TRP A 612 33.34 -18.03 -18.92
C TRP A 612 33.45 -18.91 -17.69
N ASN A 613 33.21 -18.31 -16.54
CA ASN A 613 33.04 -18.98 -15.26
C ASN A 613 31.97 -18.30 -14.42
N GLU A 614 31.59 -18.85 -13.28
CA GLU A 614 30.56 -18.34 -12.38
C GLU A 614 30.78 -16.86 -12.02
N SER A 615 31.98 -16.47 -11.60
CA SER A 615 32.32 -15.11 -11.21
C SER A 615 32.10 -14.11 -12.36
N LYS A 616 32.53 -14.44 -13.57
CA LYS A 616 32.34 -13.58 -14.75
C LYS A 616 30.87 -13.42 -15.11
N LEU A 617 30.09 -14.49 -14.98
CA LEU A 617 28.64 -14.45 -15.21
C LEU A 617 27.94 -13.56 -14.19
N ILE A 618 28.29 -13.63 -12.91
CA ILE A 618 27.75 -12.74 -11.87
C ILE A 618 28.07 -11.27 -12.19
N HIS A 619 29.31 -10.97 -12.57
CA HIS A 619 29.71 -9.59 -12.90
C HIS A 619 29.03 -9.08 -14.17
N ALA A 620 28.77 -9.92 -15.15
CA ALA A 620 28.05 -9.57 -16.37
C ALA A 620 26.63 -9.04 -16.05
N ASN A 621 25.98 -9.52 -14.99
CA ASN A 621 24.70 -9.04 -14.52
C ASN A 621 24.70 -7.57 -14.05
N HIS A 622 25.86 -6.94 -13.93
CA HIS A 622 26.03 -5.55 -13.53
C HIS A 622 26.68 -4.70 -14.64
N CYS A 623 26.89 -5.26 -15.83
CA CYS A 623 27.44 -4.56 -16.98
C CYS A 623 26.35 -4.06 -17.91
N LYS A 624 26.34 -2.77 -18.23
CA LYS A 624 25.36 -2.15 -19.12
C LYS A 624 25.14 -2.91 -20.43
N CYS A 625 26.22 -3.30 -21.12
CA CYS A 625 26.10 -3.96 -22.41
C CYS A 625 25.44 -5.36 -22.33
N PHE A 626 25.66 -6.10 -21.24
CA PHE A 626 24.96 -7.35 -21.01
C PHE A 626 23.52 -7.11 -20.56
N LEU A 627 23.28 -6.12 -19.68
CA LEU A 627 21.94 -5.76 -19.24
C LEU A 627 21.03 -5.34 -20.38
N GLU A 628 21.53 -4.58 -21.37
CA GLU A 628 20.76 -4.22 -22.56
C GLU A 628 20.20 -5.46 -23.28
N ARG A 629 21.00 -6.53 -23.39
CA ARG A 629 20.57 -7.79 -24.00
C ARG A 629 19.74 -8.66 -23.06
N MET A 630 20.03 -8.63 -21.76
CA MET A 630 19.26 -9.33 -20.73
C MET A 630 17.85 -8.80 -20.62
N TYR A 631 17.69 -7.47 -20.68
CA TYR A 631 16.39 -6.81 -20.58
C TYR A 631 15.72 -6.57 -21.94
N GLU A 632 16.30 -7.11 -23.04
CA GLU A 632 15.59 -7.20 -24.30
C GLU A 632 14.28 -7.97 -24.12
N VAL A 633 13.19 -7.32 -24.55
CA VAL A 633 11.84 -7.86 -24.37
C VAL A 633 11.57 -8.94 -25.43
N ILE A 634 11.14 -10.11 -25.00
CA ILE A 634 10.81 -11.25 -25.85
C ILE A 634 9.36 -11.71 -25.64
N GLN A 635 8.81 -12.33 -26.64
CA GLN A 635 7.47 -12.95 -26.59
C GLN A 635 7.60 -14.44 -26.31
N ILE A 636 6.88 -14.93 -25.32
CA ILE A 636 6.81 -16.33 -24.92
C ILE A 636 5.40 -16.83 -25.13
N THR A 637 5.25 -17.92 -25.87
CA THR A 637 3.96 -18.58 -26.02
C THR A 637 3.72 -19.49 -24.83
N VAL A 638 2.60 -19.31 -24.15
CA VAL A 638 2.18 -20.16 -23.04
C VAL A 638 1.49 -21.40 -23.62
N SER A 639 2.05 -22.55 -23.35
CA SER A 639 1.54 -23.82 -23.86
C SER A 639 0.53 -24.47 -22.92
N GLU A 640 -0.50 -25.12 -23.44
CA GLU A 640 -1.39 -25.95 -22.65
C GLU A 640 -0.66 -27.07 -21.88
N ASN A 641 0.49 -27.50 -22.37
CA ASN A 641 1.34 -28.48 -21.68
C ASN A 641 1.94 -27.93 -20.37
N GLU A 642 2.02 -26.60 -20.20
CA GLU A 642 2.50 -25.99 -18.99
C GLU A 642 1.48 -26.03 -17.84
N ILE A 643 0.19 -26.21 -18.14
CA ILE A 643 -0.87 -26.23 -17.13
C ILE A 643 -0.56 -27.25 -16.03
N VAL A 644 -0.26 -28.48 -16.41
CA VAL A 644 0.02 -29.55 -15.43
C VAL A 644 1.27 -29.25 -14.62
N LEU A 645 2.30 -28.68 -15.24
CA LEU A 645 3.53 -28.29 -14.57
C LEU A 645 3.26 -27.17 -13.56
N LEU A 646 2.57 -26.13 -13.96
CA LEU A 646 2.27 -24.97 -13.09
C LEU A 646 1.37 -25.37 -11.91
N GLU A 647 0.37 -26.24 -12.13
CA GLU A 647 -0.46 -26.80 -11.04
C GLU A 647 0.39 -27.59 -10.03
N ARG A 648 1.31 -28.43 -10.52
CA ARG A 648 2.24 -29.19 -9.65
C ARG A 648 3.19 -28.27 -8.89
N LEU A 649 3.69 -27.22 -9.52
CA LEU A 649 4.54 -26.23 -8.87
C LEU A 649 3.80 -25.45 -7.78
N GLN A 650 2.55 -25.05 -8.01
CA GLN A 650 1.71 -24.44 -6.99
C GLN A 650 1.55 -25.36 -5.77
N ILE A 651 1.23 -26.64 -6.00
CA ILE A 651 1.09 -27.62 -4.91
C ILE A 651 2.42 -27.78 -4.18
N HIS A 652 3.52 -27.92 -4.92
CA HIS A 652 4.84 -28.07 -4.34
C HIS A 652 5.22 -26.87 -3.44
N LEU A 653 5.01 -25.65 -3.92
CA LEU A 653 5.35 -24.45 -3.15
C LEU A 653 4.42 -24.24 -1.94
N ARG A 654 3.12 -24.53 -2.06
CA ARG A 654 2.21 -24.50 -0.90
C ARG A 654 2.66 -25.48 0.19
N ASN A 655 3.09 -26.68 -0.17
CA ASN A 655 3.62 -27.65 0.78
C ASN A 655 4.93 -27.14 1.42
N LYS A 656 5.82 -26.56 0.62
CA LYS A 656 7.10 -26.00 1.11
C LYS A 656 6.88 -24.85 2.09
N LEU A 657 5.94 -23.92 1.80
CA LEU A 657 5.57 -22.86 2.74
C LEU A 657 5.01 -23.44 4.04
N ASN A 658 4.12 -24.40 3.95
CA ASN A 658 3.51 -25.03 5.11
C ASN A 658 4.56 -25.76 5.99
N GLU A 659 5.50 -26.49 5.39
CA GLU A 659 6.62 -27.14 6.08
C GLU A 659 7.53 -26.13 6.78
N LYS A 660 7.78 -24.97 6.16
CA LYS A 660 8.58 -23.88 6.75
C LYS A 660 7.79 -23.01 7.74
N GLY A 661 6.48 -23.20 7.86
CA GLY A 661 5.61 -22.40 8.71
C GLY A 661 5.48 -20.95 8.26
N VAL A 662 5.56 -20.69 6.96
CA VAL A 662 5.37 -19.37 6.34
C VAL A 662 3.89 -19.14 6.07
N VAL A 663 3.42 -17.94 6.36
CA VAL A 663 2.01 -17.53 6.25
C VAL A 663 1.78 -16.72 4.98
N VAL A 664 0.59 -16.78 4.41
CA VAL A 664 0.19 -15.92 3.29
C VAL A 664 -0.81 -14.86 3.76
N GLU A 665 -0.52 -13.59 3.47
CA GLU A 665 -1.42 -12.46 3.72
C GLU A 665 -2.30 -12.25 2.48
N ALA A 666 -3.55 -12.63 2.55
CA ALA A 666 -4.50 -12.44 1.46
C ALA A 666 -5.31 -11.15 1.66
N ASN A 667 -5.42 -10.36 0.60
CA ASN A 667 -6.11 -9.07 0.58
C ASN A 667 -7.20 -9.10 -0.52
N PRO A 668 -8.37 -9.71 -0.27
CA PRO A 668 -9.30 -10.08 -1.32
C PRO A 668 -9.71 -8.95 -2.26
N THR A 669 -10.06 -7.79 -1.72
CA THR A 669 -10.53 -6.65 -2.53
C THR A 669 -9.39 -6.01 -3.32
N SER A 670 -8.20 -5.88 -2.73
CA SER A 670 -6.99 -5.39 -3.38
C SER A 670 -6.59 -6.30 -4.54
N ASN A 671 -6.54 -7.60 -4.29
CA ASN A 671 -6.17 -8.59 -5.26
C ASN A 671 -7.06 -8.57 -6.52
N LEU A 672 -8.38 -8.34 -6.34
CA LEU A 672 -9.29 -8.14 -7.47
C LEU A 672 -8.92 -6.92 -8.31
N ALA A 673 -8.55 -5.82 -7.67
CA ALA A 673 -8.29 -4.56 -8.35
C ALA A 673 -6.91 -4.52 -9.02
N ILE A 674 -5.94 -5.26 -8.50
CA ILE A 674 -4.54 -5.22 -8.97
C ILE A 674 -4.22 -6.36 -9.94
N SER A 675 -4.66 -7.58 -9.65
CA SER A 675 -4.15 -8.79 -10.30
C SER A 675 -5.02 -9.33 -11.43
N GLY A 676 -5.98 -8.55 -11.94
CA GLY A 676 -6.81 -8.98 -13.08
C GLY A 676 -7.73 -10.16 -12.77
N ILE A 677 -8.08 -10.38 -11.50
CA ILE A 677 -9.06 -11.41 -11.12
C ILE A 677 -10.44 -10.88 -11.45
N GLU A 678 -11.06 -11.35 -12.52
CA GLU A 678 -12.33 -10.81 -13.02
C GLU A 678 -13.45 -10.71 -11.98
N ARG A 679 -13.48 -11.65 -11.01
CA ARG A 679 -14.53 -11.71 -9.99
C ARG A 679 -14.00 -12.23 -8.67
N LEU A 680 -14.52 -11.71 -7.56
CA LEU A 680 -14.25 -12.21 -6.21
C LEU A 680 -14.45 -13.74 -6.10
N PHE A 681 -15.37 -14.27 -6.89
CA PHE A 681 -15.67 -15.71 -6.98
C PHE A 681 -14.48 -16.57 -7.40
N HIS A 682 -13.53 -16.00 -8.17
CA HIS A 682 -12.31 -16.68 -8.63
C HIS A 682 -11.10 -16.37 -7.75
N HIS A 683 -11.31 -15.71 -6.59
CA HIS A 683 -10.21 -15.31 -5.71
C HIS A 683 -9.40 -16.53 -5.24
N PRO A 684 -8.06 -16.47 -5.34
CA PRO A 684 -7.15 -17.60 -5.05
C PRO A 684 -7.18 -18.10 -3.62
N VAL A 685 -7.69 -17.32 -2.66
CA VAL A 685 -7.77 -17.69 -1.25
C VAL A 685 -8.40 -19.07 -1.05
N MET A 686 -9.32 -19.44 -1.91
CA MET A 686 -10.00 -20.75 -1.89
C MET A 686 -9.06 -21.91 -2.24
N ASN A 687 -8.00 -21.66 -3.01
CA ASN A 687 -7.02 -22.67 -3.39
C ASN A 687 -5.83 -22.70 -2.42
N LEU A 688 -5.68 -21.66 -1.58
CA LEU A 688 -4.63 -21.57 -0.56
C LEU A 688 -4.98 -22.41 0.67
N ASN A 689 -6.24 -22.36 1.11
CA ASN A 689 -6.70 -23.16 2.23
C ASN A 689 -8.14 -23.62 2.04
N THR A 690 -8.35 -24.95 1.96
CA THR A 690 -9.64 -25.59 1.90
C THR A 690 -9.87 -26.53 3.07
N LYS A 691 -8.92 -26.62 4.01
CA LYS A 691 -8.97 -27.56 5.12
C LYS A 691 -10.12 -27.23 6.08
N GLY A 692 -11.04 -28.16 6.21
CA GLY A 692 -12.26 -28.01 6.99
C GLY A 692 -13.48 -27.57 6.16
N LEU A 693 -13.30 -27.16 4.89
CA LEU A 693 -14.39 -26.88 3.95
C LEU A 693 -14.71 -28.11 3.09
N VAL A 694 -13.68 -28.87 2.69
CA VAL A 694 -13.82 -30.11 1.94
C VAL A 694 -13.79 -31.32 2.89
N ARG A 695 -14.37 -32.45 2.45
CA ARG A 695 -14.32 -33.70 3.23
C ARG A 695 -12.88 -34.19 3.36
N GLU A 696 -12.54 -34.84 4.47
CA GLU A 696 -11.17 -35.33 4.78
C GLU A 696 -10.60 -36.27 3.69
N GLU A 697 -11.45 -36.91 2.89
CA GLU A 697 -11.06 -37.76 1.77
C GLU A 697 -10.52 -36.98 0.55
N GLN A 698 -10.73 -35.65 0.51
CA GLN A 698 -10.20 -34.78 -0.54
C GLN A 698 -8.97 -34.08 0.02
N GLU A 699 -7.80 -34.27 -0.61
CA GLU A 699 -6.58 -33.54 -0.30
C GLU A 699 -6.81 -32.03 -0.44
N GLY A 700 -7.03 -31.36 0.69
CA GLY A 700 -7.19 -29.91 0.76
C GLY A 700 -5.86 -29.22 1.07
N SER A 701 -5.60 -28.07 0.45
CA SER A 701 -4.50 -27.21 0.84
C SER A 701 -4.72 -26.70 2.27
N GLY A 702 -3.67 -26.72 3.08
CA GLY A 702 -3.70 -26.34 4.50
C GLY A 702 -2.77 -25.19 4.85
N LEU A 703 -2.48 -24.28 3.92
CA LEU A 703 -1.67 -23.09 4.21
C LEU A 703 -2.29 -22.25 5.31
N VAL A 704 -1.46 -21.73 6.20
CA VAL A 704 -1.87 -20.70 7.14
C VAL A 704 -2.01 -19.39 6.38
N ILE A 705 -3.18 -18.79 6.46
CA ILE A 705 -3.48 -17.51 5.79
C ILE A 705 -4.03 -16.50 6.79
N SER A 706 -3.79 -15.23 6.55
CA SER A 706 -4.48 -14.11 7.19
C SER A 706 -5.25 -13.31 6.14
N ILE A 707 -6.36 -12.71 6.54
CA ILE A 707 -7.17 -11.84 5.69
C ILE A 707 -6.99 -10.42 6.17
N ASN A 708 -6.76 -9.49 5.23
CA ASN A 708 -6.44 -8.10 5.53
C ASN A 708 -7.08 -7.16 4.51
N SER A 709 -7.06 -5.85 4.80
CA SER A 709 -7.71 -4.81 3.99
C SER A 709 -6.80 -4.07 3.01
N ASP A 710 -5.47 -4.11 3.20
CA ASP A 710 -4.45 -3.45 2.41
C ASP A 710 -4.55 -1.90 2.41
N ASP A 711 -5.30 -1.32 1.48
CA ASP A 711 -5.52 0.12 1.32
C ASP A 711 -7.00 0.49 1.46
N PRO A 712 -7.56 0.59 2.67
CA PRO A 712 -9.00 0.76 2.90
C PRO A 712 -9.64 1.93 2.18
N ALA A 713 -8.96 3.08 2.06
CA ALA A 713 -9.52 4.24 1.37
C ALA A 713 -9.59 4.05 -0.14
N VAL A 714 -8.61 3.36 -0.73
CA VAL A 714 -8.55 3.11 -2.18
C VAL A 714 -9.57 2.05 -2.59
N PHE A 715 -9.70 0.99 -1.80
CA PHE A 715 -10.62 -0.12 -2.11
C PHE A 715 -11.98 0.02 -1.44
N ASN A 716 -12.18 1.05 -0.62
CA ASN A 716 -13.38 1.27 0.20
C ASN A 716 -13.80 0.01 0.95
N THR A 717 -12.88 -0.54 1.72
CA THR A 717 -13.05 -1.80 2.44
C THR A 717 -12.58 -1.71 3.90
N SER A 718 -12.73 -2.79 4.62
CA SER A 718 -12.22 -3.01 5.97
C SER A 718 -12.04 -4.52 6.18
N ILE A 719 -11.25 -4.94 7.17
CA ILE A 719 -11.06 -6.37 7.46
C ILE A 719 -12.39 -7.11 7.72
N SER A 720 -13.35 -6.45 8.34
CA SER A 720 -14.69 -7.01 8.55
C SER A 720 -15.44 -7.22 7.23
N ASN A 721 -15.32 -6.29 6.29
CA ASN A 721 -15.88 -6.46 4.95
C ASN A 721 -15.18 -7.57 4.18
N GLU A 722 -13.85 -7.68 4.26
CA GLU A 722 -13.09 -8.74 3.60
C GLU A 722 -13.54 -10.14 4.08
N LEU A 723 -13.70 -10.34 5.38
CA LEU A 723 -14.23 -11.58 5.94
C LEU A 723 -15.68 -11.84 5.50
N SER A 724 -16.50 -10.79 5.42
CA SER A 724 -17.87 -10.88 4.95
C SER A 724 -17.95 -11.28 3.46
N TYR A 725 -17.06 -10.74 2.62
CA TYR A 725 -16.96 -11.15 1.21
C TYR A 725 -16.66 -12.63 1.08
N ILE A 726 -15.71 -13.13 1.84
CA ILE A 726 -15.35 -14.56 1.83
C ILE A 726 -16.51 -15.41 2.35
N PHE A 727 -17.18 -15.00 3.42
CA PHE A 727 -18.33 -15.70 3.96
C PHE A 727 -19.42 -15.91 2.91
N TYR A 728 -19.81 -14.84 2.23
CA TYR A 728 -20.85 -14.92 1.20
C TYR A 728 -20.38 -15.65 -0.06
N LEU A 729 -19.10 -15.54 -0.41
CA LEU A 729 -18.49 -16.30 -1.49
C LEU A 729 -18.59 -17.80 -1.24
N LEU A 730 -18.25 -18.25 -0.05
CA LEU A 730 -18.30 -19.65 0.34
C LEU A 730 -19.74 -20.18 0.36
N GLN A 731 -20.69 -19.37 0.82
CA GLN A 731 -22.11 -19.71 0.76
C GLN A 731 -22.60 -19.91 -0.68
N ASP A 732 -22.18 -19.02 -1.58
CA ASP A 732 -22.57 -19.10 -3.00
C ASP A 732 -21.96 -20.31 -3.70
N LYS A 733 -20.78 -20.75 -3.26
CA LYS A 733 -20.15 -22.01 -3.69
C LYS A 733 -20.83 -23.26 -3.10
N GLY A 734 -21.82 -23.09 -2.21
CA GLY A 734 -22.62 -24.18 -1.66
C GLY A 734 -22.03 -24.88 -0.43
N TYR A 735 -21.01 -24.29 0.21
CA TYR A 735 -20.48 -24.85 1.47
C TYR A 735 -21.48 -24.70 2.62
N PRO A 736 -21.55 -25.68 3.55
CA PRO A 736 -22.40 -25.59 4.73
C PRO A 736 -22.04 -24.38 5.59
N ARG A 737 -23.05 -23.67 6.08
CA ARG A 737 -22.87 -22.44 6.86
C ARG A 737 -21.99 -22.63 8.09
N ASP A 738 -22.18 -23.71 8.83
CA ASP A 738 -21.40 -23.99 10.05
C ASP A 738 -19.92 -24.23 9.69
N SER A 739 -19.63 -24.99 8.62
CA SER A 739 -18.26 -25.19 8.14
C SER A 739 -17.58 -23.87 7.72
N ILE A 740 -18.35 -22.96 7.10
CA ILE A 740 -17.84 -21.63 6.73
C ILE A 740 -17.46 -20.83 7.99
N LEU A 741 -18.34 -20.80 8.99
CA LEU A 741 -18.08 -20.06 10.24
C LEU A 741 -16.90 -20.64 11.03
N GLU A 742 -16.76 -21.95 11.09
CA GLU A 742 -15.60 -22.61 11.69
C GLU A 742 -14.31 -22.30 10.94
N TRP A 743 -14.36 -22.29 9.62
CA TRP A 743 -13.22 -21.96 8.78
C TRP A 743 -12.80 -20.50 8.98
N ILE A 744 -13.76 -19.55 8.97
CA ILE A 744 -13.47 -18.11 9.21
C ILE A 744 -12.93 -17.91 10.64
N GLU A 745 -13.42 -18.62 11.63
CA GLU A 745 -12.87 -18.55 12.99
C GLU A 745 -11.39 -18.98 13.02
N LYS A 746 -11.02 -20.04 12.31
CA LYS A 746 -9.60 -20.44 12.18
C LYS A 746 -8.76 -19.37 11.50
N ILE A 747 -9.25 -18.77 10.42
CA ILE A 747 -8.55 -17.67 9.73
C ILE A 747 -8.36 -16.48 10.67
N ARG A 748 -9.38 -16.11 11.41
CA ARG A 748 -9.33 -15.06 12.44
C ARG A 748 -8.26 -15.36 13.49
N GLU A 749 -8.27 -16.56 14.04
CA GLU A 749 -7.27 -16.99 15.03
C GLU A 749 -5.86 -16.95 14.46
N TRP A 750 -5.66 -17.43 13.23
CA TRP A 750 -4.36 -17.38 12.58
C TRP A 750 -3.88 -15.94 12.38
N GLY A 751 -4.73 -15.01 11.96
CA GLY A 751 -4.38 -13.60 11.87
C GLY A 751 -3.87 -13.04 13.21
N VAL A 752 -4.55 -13.37 14.32
CA VAL A 752 -4.12 -12.95 15.66
C VAL A 752 -2.82 -13.62 16.10
N MET A 753 -2.66 -14.93 15.83
CA MET A 753 -1.49 -15.71 16.26
C MET A 753 -0.22 -15.39 15.45
N THR A 754 -0.36 -15.08 14.16
CA THR A 754 0.76 -14.81 13.24
C THR A 754 1.12 -13.34 13.15
N SER A 755 0.41 -12.48 13.86
CA SER A 755 0.80 -11.08 14.04
C SER A 755 2.17 -10.98 14.72
N PHE A 756 3.03 -10.09 14.23
CA PHE A 756 4.34 -9.82 14.83
C PHE A 756 4.25 -9.10 16.18
N ILE A 757 3.05 -8.64 16.55
CA ILE A 757 2.79 -7.98 17.84
C ILE A 757 2.65 -9.03 18.93
N GLU A 758 3.50 -8.94 19.96
CA GLU A 758 3.44 -9.84 21.12
C GLU A 758 2.18 -9.65 21.97
N ASP A 759 1.67 -10.76 22.51
CA ASP A 759 0.61 -10.74 23.50
C ASP A 759 1.19 -10.35 24.86
N ARG A 760 0.85 -9.14 25.32
CA ARG A 760 1.25 -8.60 26.61
C ARG A 760 0.01 -8.20 27.40
N LYS A 761 -0.08 -8.63 28.64
CA LYS A 761 -1.08 -8.11 29.58
C LYS A 761 -0.46 -6.90 30.27
N MET A 762 -0.88 -5.71 29.87
CA MET A 762 -0.53 -4.46 30.51
C MET A 762 -1.79 -3.66 30.82
N ASP A 763 -1.84 -3.00 31.93
CA ASP A 763 -2.90 -2.04 32.18
C ASP A 763 -2.62 -0.72 31.42
N LYS A 764 -3.62 0.14 31.34
CA LYS A 764 -3.54 1.42 30.61
C LYS A 764 -2.45 2.32 31.17
N LYS A 765 -2.22 2.33 32.48
CA LYS A 765 -1.23 3.21 33.11
C LYS A 765 0.19 2.77 32.81
N ASP A 766 0.44 1.48 32.87
CA ASP A 766 1.76 0.91 32.57
C ASP A 766 2.12 1.10 31.09
N LEU A 767 1.13 0.96 30.18
CA LEU A 767 1.33 1.20 28.76
C LEU A 767 1.65 2.68 28.47
N ILE A 768 0.95 3.62 29.09
CA ILE A 768 1.24 5.05 28.95
C ILE A 768 2.62 5.39 29.53
N ALA A 769 3.01 4.80 30.66
CA ALA A 769 4.32 5.00 31.25
C ALA A 769 5.45 4.46 30.36
N GLU A 770 5.28 3.27 29.76
CA GLU A 770 6.24 2.71 28.78
C GLU A 770 6.39 3.66 27.56
N ILE A 771 5.27 4.17 27.04
CA ILE A 771 5.27 5.12 25.92
C ILE A 771 6.03 6.42 26.28
N ASP A 772 5.80 6.96 27.47
CA ASP A 772 6.46 8.19 27.93
C ASP A 772 7.98 7.99 28.09
N GLU A 773 8.40 6.84 28.59
CA GLU A 773 9.81 6.48 28.70
C GLU A 773 10.49 6.39 27.33
N ILE A 774 9.86 5.73 26.38
CA ILE A 774 10.34 5.62 25.00
C ILE A 774 10.44 7.02 24.35
N MET A 775 9.40 7.85 24.48
CA MET A 775 9.40 9.20 23.90
C MET A 775 10.50 10.10 24.48
N ASN A 776 10.80 9.94 25.76
CA ASN A 776 11.88 10.72 26.40
C ASN A 776 13.26 10.33 25.89
N GLN A 777 13.44 9.08 25.44
CA GLN A 777 14.70 8.61 24.86
C GLN A 777 14.82 8.89 23.34
N LEU A 778 13.71 9.12 22.67
CA LEU A 778 13.67 9.49 21.24
C LEU A 778 13.95 10.99 21.00
N LYS A 779 13.71 11.83 22.00
CA LYS A 779 14.02 13.28 21.98
C LYS A 779 15.50 13.56 22.22
#